data_9ad8cc691ab2fffd7784ca6a0051f113
#
_entry.id   9ad8cc691ab2fffd7784ca6a0051f113
#
_cell.length_a   1.000
_cell.length_b   1.000
_cell.length_c   1.000
_cell.angle_alpha   90.00
_cell.angle_beta   90.00
_cell.angle_gamma   90.00
#
_symmetry.space_group_name_H-M   'P 1'
#
loop_
_entity.id
_entity.type
_entity.pdbx_description
1 polymer ?
#
loop_
_entity_poly.entity_id
_entity_poly.type
_entity_poly.pdbx_seq_one_letter_code
_entity_poly.pdbx_strand_id
1 'polypeptide(L)'
;MSIDKNKIKKFIGISAVVLGAAFIGMSILAKKKKSSSVYEDDRDQKNPFEGKKVILVEDENDKENADGVRGHLEEVGASNYNPGFYEKHVKRAIDVVLSFGGLVVLSPVFAAIALAIKIEDPGPVLFTQKRVGQNKRYFKLHKFRSMKMSTPHDVPTHQLENPEQYITKVGKFIRKHSLDELPQIWDIFVGNMSVIGPRPALWNQDLLTAERDRYGANDVKPGLTGWAQINGRDELEIEEKAKHDGEYVKKIGILMDIKCFMGSLHVVGKDDSVVEGGTGEMKKASNQTKKVKKKILVICQYYKPEPFRISDICEEMVRRGHEVQVVTGYPNYPEGILYEGYGKCKHIDEVINGVKVHRCFTIPRQAGMVKRLMNYYSYPLSSSSFVRFKACVASDGKPFDVVFCNQLSPVMMADAAIAYKKKYKVPVVMYCLDLWPESLIAGGITRTSPIYKFFHHVSKKIYRQMDKILITSRMFSEYLSTEFGVEKDRIEYLPQYAEDIFEQIPLRKEDGTFHFMFAGNIGAVQSVETVIRAAEKLKDEPVKFHIVGGGSDLERIQELGKGLENVVFYGRRPLEEMPSFYSKADAMLVTLAADPVLSLTLPGKVQSYMAVGKPIIGAIDGETKEVIEVAQCGFCGRAENVDELVENIKRFIRSDKREEMGKNARKYYEENFEEKLFMDKLESRF
;
A
#
# COMPACT_ATOMS: atom_id res chain seq x y z
N MET A 1 50.24 10.76 35.57
CA MET A 1 50.19 12.12 34.98
C MET A 1 48.86 12.76 35.40
N SER A 2 48.88 13.57 36.48
CA SER A 2 47.67 14.20 37.04
C SER A 2 47.32 15.40 36.19
N ILE A 3 46.19 15.30 35.49
CA ILE A 3 45.69 16.40 34.68
C ILE A 3 45.09 17.45 35.60
N ASP A 4 45.67 18.66 35.57
CA ASP A 4 45.32 19.79 36.43
C ASP A 4 43.89 20.27 36.15
N LYS A 5 42.99 19.92 37.07
CA LYS A 5 41.54 20.25 37.01
C LYS A 5 41.27 21.77 36.89
N ASN A 6 42.20 22.62 37.32
CA ASN A 6 42.06 24.07 37.21
C ASN A 6 42.37 24.60 35.81
N LYS A 7 43.29 23.96 35.09
CA LYS A 7 43.53 24.31 33.66
C LYS A 7 42.33 23.92 32.78
N ILE A 8 41.71 22.78 33.07
CA ILE A 8 40.51 22.35 32.34
C ILE A 8 39.33 23.30 32.58
N LYS A 9 39.10 23.74 33.84
CA LYS A 9 38.05 24.72 34.15
C LYS A 9 38.29 26.07 33.50
N LYS A 10 39.53 26.57 33.42
CA LYS A 10 39.88 27.80 32.70
C LYS A 10 39.71 27.66 31.20
N PHE A 11 40.09 26.53 30.63
CA PHE A 11 39.92 26.27 29.20
C PHE A 11 38.45 26.19 28.79
N ILE A 12 37.60 25.51 29.58
CA ILE A 12 36.16 25.42 29.37
C ILE A 12 35.49 26.81 29.51
N GLY A 13 35.89 27.60 30.53
CA GLY A 13 35.36 28.94 30.71
C GLY A 13 35.69 29.92 29.60
N ILE A 14 36.93 29.92 29.12
CA ILE A 14 37.37 30.78 28.02
C ILE A 14 36.72 30.35 26.68
N SER A 15 36.64 29.06 26.44
CA SER A 15 35.97 28.53 25.22
C SER A 15 34.46 28.86 25.23
N ALA A 16 33.78 28.77 26.36
CA ALA A 16 32.36 29.12 26.51
C ALA A 16 32.09 30.61 26.25
N VAL A 17 32.97 31.51 26.71
CA VAL A 17 32.84 32.96 26.51
C VAL A 17 33.14 33.33 25.06
N VAL A 18 34.18 32.75 24.46
CA VAL A 18 34.53 33.03 23.04
C VAL A 18 33.49 32.47 22.08
N LEU A 19 32.94 31.29 22.32
CA LEU A 19 31.88 30.69 21.54
C LEU A 19 30.54 31.39 21.74
N GLY A 20 30.21 31.79 22.93
CA GLY A 20 29.04 32.64 23.23
C GLY A 20 29.11 33.99 22.52
N ALA A 21 30.27 34.65 22.55
CA ALA A 21 30.50 35.91 21.83
C ALA A 21 30.49 35.74 20.30
N ALA A 22 31.03 34.61 19.79
CA ALA A 22 30.98 34.28 18.34
C ALA A 22 29.53 33.99 17.88
N PHE A 23 28.72 33.32 18.72
CA PHE A 23 27.33 33.02 18.41
C PHE A 23 26.45 34.28 18.50
N ILE A 24 26.67 35.15 19.49
CA ILE A 24 26.02 36.45 19.60
C ILE A 24 26.45 37.36 18.43
N GLY A 25 27.74 37.36 18.08
CA GLY A 25 28.26 38.07 16.93
C GLY A 25 27.67 37.62 15.60
N MET A 26 27.52 36.29 15.40
CA MET A 26 26.84 35.73 14.22
C MET A 26 25.34 36.06 14.19
N SER A 27 24.67 36.07 15.34
CA SER A 27 23.25 36.48 15.44
C SER A 27 23.06 37.97 15.14
N ILE A 28 23.99 38.82 15.56
CA ILE A 28 23.97 40.26 15.28
C ILE A 28 24.32 40.54 13.79
N LEU A 29 25.27 39.80 13.23
CA LEU A 29 25.63 39.86 11.80
C LEU A 29 24.51 39.34 10.89
N ALA A 30 23.79 38.30 11.32
CA ALA A 30 22.62 37.79 10.63
C ALA A 30 21.45 38.81 10.62
N LYS A 31 21.29 39.61 11.69
CA LYS A 31 20.32 40.71 11.73
C LYS A 31 20.69 41.89 10.86
N LYS A 32 21.94 42.09 10.55
CA LYS A 32 22.43 43.26 9.74
C LYS A 32 22.49 42.99 8.23
N LYS A 33 22.49 41.78 7.78
CA LYS A 33 22.35 41.43 6.37
C LYS A 33 20.89 41.09 6.11
N LYS A 34 20.10 42.00 5.53
CA LYS A 34 18.99 41.68 4.65
C LYS A 34 19.58 40.86 3.52
N SER A 35 19.79 39.57 3.72
CA SER A 35 20.09 38.65 2.65
C SER A 35 18.75 38.30 2.03
N SER A 36 18.63 38.46 0.74
CA SER A 36 17.69 37.77 -0.11
C SER A 36 17.96 36.28 0.01
N SER A 37 17.53 35.69 1.12
CA SER A 37 17.49 34.26 1.32
C SER A 37 16.36 33.74 0.47
N VAL A 38 16.64 32.83 -0.43
CA VAL A 38 15.65 32.10 -1.25
C VAL A 38 14.61 31.36 -0.36
N TYR A 39 14.74 31.46 0.95
CA TYR A 39 13.88 30.90 2.00
C TYR A 39 13.06 31.98 2.75
N GLU A 40 12.90 33.18 2.21
CA GLU A 40 11.99 34.17 2.76
C GLU A 40 10.55 33.89 2.31
N ASP A 41 9.89 33.10 3.11
CA ASP A 41 8.47 32.98 3.22
C ASP A 41 7.91 34.19 4.01
N ASP A 42 6.68 34.61 3.77
CA ASP A 42 5.94 35.66 4.52
C ASP A 42 5.66 35.23 5.98
N ARG A 43 6.73 34.91 6.71
CA ARG A 43 6.72 34.16 7.98
C ARG A 43 6.55 35.05 9.20
N ASP A 44 6.43 36.35 9.01
CA ASP A 44 6.19 37.31 10.09
C ASP A 44 4.70 37.56 10.34
N GLN A 45 3.80 36.86 9.58
CA GLN A 45 2.37 36.96 9.85
C GLN A 45 2.02 36.30 11.19
N LYS A 46 1.32 37.05 12.04
CA LYS A 46 0.76 36.52 13.27
C LYS A 46 -0.32 35.49 12.94
N ASN A 47 -0.41 34.44 13.77
CA ASN A 47 -1.52 33.50 13.65
C ASN A 47 -2.84 34.21 14.00
N PRO A 48 -3.84 34.23 13.12
CA PRO A 48 -5.14 34.87 13.42
C PRO A 48 -5.88 34.20 14.59
N PHE A 49 -5.50 32.96 14.91
CA PHE A 49 -6.09 32.17 16.00
C PHE A 49 -5.22 32.14 17.29
N GLU A 50 -4.23 33.04 17.40
CA GLU A 50 -3.41 33.13 18.61
C GLU A 50 -4.28 33.43 19.85
N GLY A 51 -4.22 32.57 20.87
CA GLY A 51 -5.00 32.68 22.10
C GLY A 51 -6.48 32.29 22.00
N LYS A 52 -6.94 31.78 20.86
CA LYS A 52 -8.34 31.39 20.60
C LYS A 52 -8.46 29.87 20.56
N LYS A 53 -9.65 29.34 20.82
CA LYS A 53 -9.99 27.94 20.54
C LYS A 53 -10.57 27.81 19.14
N VAL A 54 -10.23 26.75 18.43
CA VAL A 54 -10.63 26.55 17.04
C VAL A 54 -11.19 25.14 16.81
N ILE A 55 -12.06 25.06 15.81
CA ILE A 55 -12.51 23.79 15.21
C ILE A 55 -12.18 23.80 13.72
N LEU A 56 -12.06 22.64 13.11
CA LEU A 56 -11.99 22.51 11.66
C LEU A 56 -13.41 22.42 11.11
N VAL A 57 -13.71 23.27 10.13
CA VAL A 57 -14.93 23.22 9.33
C VAL A 57 -14.55 22.69 7.95
N GLU A 58 -15.15 21.57 7.55
CA GLU A 58 -14.93 20.98 6.24
C GLU A 58 -15.55 21.87 5.15
N ASP A 59 -14.77 22.25 4.15
CA ASP A 59 -15.21 22.98 2.96
C ASP A 59 -14.51 22.41 1.73
N GLU A 60 -15.28 21.87 0.80
CA GLU A 60 -14.76 21.28 -0.44
C GLU A 60 -14.07 22.31 -1.35
N ASN A 61 -14.37 23.61 -1.18
CA ASN A 61 -13.78 24.70 -1.97
C ASN A 61 -12.47 25.24 -1.39
N ASP A 62 -12.14 24.90 -0.14
CA ASP A 62 -10.88 25.32 0.47
C ASP A 62 -9.69 24.53 -0.10
N LYS A 63 -8.51 25.18 -0.05
CA LYS A 63 -7.27 24.52 -0.44
C LYS A 63 -6.95 23.41 0.55
N GLU A 64 -6.45 22.30 0.01
CA GLU A 64 -5.93 21.22 0.82
C GLU A 64 -4.78 21.70 1.72
N ASN A 65 -4.85 21.43 3.03
CA ASN A 65 -3.80 21.74 3.99
C ASN A 65 -2.79 20.59 4.10
N ALA A 66 -1.73 20.73 4.93
CA ALA A 66 -0.69 19.71 5.08
C ALA A 66 -1.20 18.41 5.72
N ASP A 67 -2.37 18.43 6.33
CA ASP A 67 -3.07 17.22 6.84
C ASP A 67 -3.93 16.58 5.74
N GLY A 68 -3.96 17.17 4.52
CA GLY A 68 -4.67 16.67 3.36
C GLY A 68 -6.21 16.77 3.46
N VAL A 69 -6.77 17.45 4.46
CA VAL A 69 -8.21 17.70 4.62
C VAL A 69 -8.55 19.06 4.03
N ARG A 70 -9.60 19.13 3.21
CA ARG A 70 -10.15 20.39 2.73
C ARG A 70 -11.02 21.00 3.82
N GLY A 71 -10.67 22.19 4.23
CA GLY A 71 -11.37 22.89 5.28
C GLY A 71 -10.51 23.98 5.90
N HIS A 72 -11.13 24.82 6.70
CA HIS A 72 -10.49 25.94 7.38
C HIS A 72 -10.80 25.94 8.87
N LEU A 73 -9.98 26.67 9.64
CA LEU A 73 -10.19 26.82 11.07
C LEU A 73 -11.21 27.93 11.34
N GLU A 74 -12.17 27.64 12.22
CA GLU A 74 -13.08 28.66 12.77
C GLU A 74 -12.89 28.81 14.28
N GLU A 75 -13.03 30.05 14.76
CA GLU A 75 -12.93 30.38 16.16
C GLU A 75 -14.21 29.97 16.91
N VAL A 76 -14.04 29.27 18.06
CA VAL A 76 -15.16 28.86 18.93
C VAL A 76 -15.05 29.42 20.35
N GLY A 77 -14.01 30.19 20.65
CA GLY A 77 -13.83 30.80 21.96
C GLY A 77 -12.38 31.18 22.29
N ALA A 78 -12.13 31.65 23.51
CA ALA A 78 -10.79 31.97 23.99
C ALA A 78 -10.17 30.78 24.77
N SER A 79 -8.84 30.65 24.70
CA SER A 79 -8.11 29.74 25.56
C SER A 79 -8.02 30.31 26.98
N ASN A 80 -8.50 29.53 27.98
CA ASN A 80 -8.47 29.90 29.39
C ASN A 80 -7.40 29.11 30.18
N TYR A 81 -6.38 28.58 29.51
CA TYR A 81 -5.34 27.80 30.12
C TYR A 81 -4.49 28.66 31.06
N ASN A 82 -4.31 28.20 32.31
CA ASN A 82 -3.46 28.86 33.29
C ASN A 82 -2.36 27.84 33.72
N PRO A 83 -1.10 28.05 33.32
CA PRO A 83 -0.01 27.14 33.68
C PRO A 83 0.23 27.07 35.17
N GLY A 84 0.41 25.85 35.71
CA GLY A 84 0.72 25.60 37.12
C GLY A 84 2.12 26.09 37.51
N PHE A 85 2.39 26.13 38.84
CA PHE A 85 3.69 26.55 39.37
C PHE A 85 4.87 25.76 38.79
N TYR A 86 4.70 24.44 38.67
CA TYR A 86 5.73 23.57 38.08
C TYR A 86 6.07 24.02 36.63
N GLU A 87 5.08 24.17 35.78
CA GLU A 87 5.26 24.54 34.38
C GLU A 87 5.89 25.93 34.22
N LYS A 88 5.40 26.89 35.03
CA LYS A 88 5.79 28.29 34.95
C LYS A 88 7.21 28.55 35.38
N HIS A 89 7.67 27.84 36.44
CA HIS A 89 8.93 28.12 37.09
C HIS A 89 9.93 26.95 37.06
N VAL A 90 9.53 25.77 37.54
CA VAL A 90 10.45 24.63 37.69
C VAL A 90 10.85 24.03 36.34
N LYS A 91 9.85 23.72 35.50
CA LYS A 91 10.07 23.19 34.15
C LYS A 91 10.88 24.16 33.30
N ARG A 92 10.56 25.44 33.33
CA ARG A 92 11.31 26.47 32.61
C ARG A 92 12.77 26.57 33.08
N ALA A 93 13.03 26.51 34.38
CA ALA A 93 14.40 26.49 34.89
C ALA A 93 15.18 25.28 34.38
N ILE A 94 14.56 24.09 34.39
CA ILE A 94 15.15 22.86 33.87
C ILE A 94 15.44 23.00 32.34
N ASP A 95 14.49 23.50 31.57
CA ASP A 95 14.66 23.76 30.13
C ASP A 95 15.86 24.67 29.84
N VAL A 96 16.01 25.76 30.61
CA VAL A 96 17.13 26.70 30.42
C VAL A 96 18.46 26.06 30.76
N VAL A 97 18.54 25.33 31.93
CA VAL A 97 19.78 24.69 32.35
C VAL A 97 20.21 23.58 31.37
N LEU A 98 19.27 22.74 30.97
CA LEU A 98 19.58 21.64 30.02
C LEU A 98 19.94 22.16 28.61
N SER A 99 19.20 23.15 28.11
CA SER A 99 19.46 23.71 26.78
C SER A 99 20.78 24.52 26.79
N PHE A 100 21.08 25.29 27.79
CA PHE A 100 22.37 26.00 27.92
C PHE A 100 23.53 25.00 28.01
N GLY A 101 23.43 23.97 28.85
CA GLY A 101 24.43 22.91 28.97
C GLY A 101 24.60 22.17 27.63
N GLY A 102 23.50 21.85 26.94
CA GLY A 102 23.50 21.23 25.62
C GLY A 102 24.21 22.08 24.56
N LEU A 103 23.92 23.39 24.51
CA LEU A 103 24.57 24.31 23.58
C LEU A 103 26.09 24.38 23.78
N VAL A 104 26.54 24.40 25.06
CA VAL A 104 27.98 24.42 25.38
C VAL A 104 28.64 23.08 25.03
N VAL A 105 28.09 21.96 25.46
CA VAL A 105 28.70 20.63 25.29
C VAL A 105 28.71 20.21 23.81
N LEU A 106 27.62 20.47 23.10
CA LEU A 106 27.48 20.09 21.69
C LEU A 106 28.05 21.12 20.69
N SER A 107 28.59 22.24 21.16
CA SER A 107 29.16 23.27 20.29
C SER A 107 30.23 22.77 19.29
N PRO A 108 31.14 21.80 19.62
CA PRO A 108 32.04 21.24 18.63
C PRO A 108 31.33 20.42 17.56
N VAL A 109 30.25 19.70 17.93
CA VAL A 109 29.42 18.93 17.00
C VAL A 109 28.67 19.86 16.05
N PHE A 110 28.11 20.97 16.58
CA PHE A 110 27.49 22.01 15.75
C PHE A 110 28.47 22.58 14.72
N ALA A 111 29.69 22.89 15.15
CA ALA A 111 30.71 23.41 14.25
C ALA A 111 31.13 22.40 13.17
N ALA A 112 31.29 21.15 13.53
CA ALA A 112 31.64 20.08 12.58
C ALA A 112 30.53 19.85 11.53
N ILE A 113 29.26 19.79 11.94
CA ILE A 113 28.12 19.65 11.04
C ILE A 113 28.00 20.89 10.14
N ALA A 114 28.13 22.09 10.71
CA ALA A 114 28.07 23.34 9.97
C ALA A 114 29.15 23.40 8.87
N LEU A 115 30.38 22.97 9.18
CA LEU A 115 31.47 22.91 8.22
C LEU A 115 31.22 21.87 7.14
N ALA A 116 30.75 20.67 7.51
CA ALA A 116 30.43 19.61 6.55
C ALA A 116 29.34 20.06 5.55
N ILE A 117 28.26 20.70 6.03
CA ILE A 117 27.21 21.26 5.16
C ILE A 117 27.78 22.32 4.20
N LYS A 118 28.65 23.22 4.70
CA LYS A 118 29.27 24.28 3.89
C LYS A 118 30.19 23.75 2.81
N ILE A 119 30.91 22.64 3.08
CA ILE A 119 31.82 22.01 2.12
C ILE A 119 31.05 21.28 1.03
N GLU A 120 29.98 20.53 1.41
CA GLU A 120 29.24 19.73 0.43
C GLU A 120 28.36 20.57 -0.48
N ASP A 121 27.62 21.53 0.09
CA ASP A 121 26.69 22.39 -0.65
C ASP A 121 26.72 23.82 -0.09
N PRO A 122 27.51 24.74 -0.69
CA PRO A 122 27.68 26.11 -0.21
C PRO A 122 26.33 26.85 -0.09
N GLY A 123 26.06 27.40 1.11
CA GLY A 123 24.82 28.11 1.39
C GLY A 123 24.57 28.27 2.89
N PRO A 124 23.35 28.64 3.33
CA PRO A 124 22.99 28.70 4.76
C PRO A 124 23.13 27.32 5.42
N VAL A 125 23.66 27.31 6.64
CA VAL A 125 23.85 26.08 7.43
C VAL A 125 22.54 25.65 8.09
N LEU A 126 21.72 26.64 8.49
CA LEU A 126 20.45 26.41 9.16
C LEU A 126 19.29 26.57 8.16
N PHE A 127 18.33 25.71 8.31
CA PHE A 127 17.01 25.79 7.73
C PHE A 127 16.01 26.20 8.80
N THR A 128 15.08 27.09 8.49
CA THR A 128 14.03 27.53 9.40
C THR A 128 12.66 27.22 8.83
N GLN A 129 11.76 26.75 9.68
CA GLN A 129 10.40 26.38 9.29
C GLN A 129 9.37 26.98 10.26
N LYS A 130 8.30 27.55 9.73
CA LYS A 130 7.19 28.12 10.49
C LYS A 130 6.41 26.98 11.18
N ARG A 131 6.26 27.09 12.50
CA ARG A 131 5.59 26.09 13.35
C ARG A 131 4.61 26.76 14.32
N VAL A 132 3.63 25.96 14.75
CA VAL A 132 2.66 26.35 15.77
C VAL A 132 3.30 26.13 17.15
N GLY A 133 3.39 27.19 17.93
CA GLY A 133 3.89 27.20 19.31
C GLY A 133 2.78 27.29 20.36
N GLN A 134 3.16 27.68 21.58
CA GLN A 134 2.22 27.87 22.70
C GLN A 134 1.12 28.87 22.34
N ASN A 135 -0.13 28.58 22.71
CA ASN A 135 -1.32 29.36 22.41
C ASN A 135 -1.49 29.65 20.91
N LYS A 136 -1.01 28.74 20.06
CA LYS A 136 -1.00 28.87 18.59
C LYS A 136 -0.16 30.01 18.04
N ARG A 137 0.74 30.60 18.83
CA ARG A 137 1.69 31.59 18.34
C ARG A 137 2.67 30.96 17.38
N TYR A 138 2.87 31.55 16.19
CA TYR A 138 3.87 31.08 15.26
C TYR A 138 5.28 31.40 15.71
N PHE A 139 6.21 30.44 15.48
CA PHE A 139 7.64 30.66 15.68
C PHE A 139 8.45 29.98 14.58
N LYS A 140 9.71 30.39 14.41
CA LYS A 140 10.66 29.79 13.47
C LYS A 140 11.41 28.68 14.16
N LEU A 141 11.17 27.43 13.77
CA LEU A 141 11.89 26.26 14.23
C LEU A 141 13.21 26.14 13.48
N HIS A 142 14.33 25.89 14.16
CA HIS A 142 15.65 25.79 13.58
C HIS A 142 16.05 24.32 13.39
N LYS A 143 16.55 23.98 12.19
CA LYS A 143 17.17 22.69 11.87
C LYS A 143 18.48 22.91 11.09
N PHE A 144 19.38 21.93 11.09
CA PHE A 144 20.45 21.93 10.10
C PHE A 144 19.89 21.65 8.71
N ARG A 145 20.44 22.32 7.71
CA ARG A 145 20.07 22.08 6.33
C ARG A 145 20.55 20.70 5.88
N SER A 146 19.62 19.84 5.49
CA SER A 146 19.87 18.48 5.03
C SER A 146 19.59 18.28 3.54
N MET A 147 19.03 19.30 2.86
CA MET A 147 18.67 19.27 1.44
C MET A 147 19.52 20.28 0.65
N LYS A 148 19.68 20.01 -0.64
CA LYS A 148 20.44 20.88 -1.57
C LYS A 148 19.75 22.23 -1.75
N MET A 149 20.54 23.26 -2.07
CA MET A 149 20.02 24.58 -2.42
C MET A 149 19.13 24.58 -3.66
N SER A 150 19.23 23.57 -4.52
CA SER A 150 18.40 23.41 -5.71
C SER A 150 17.03 22.80 -5.45
N THR A 151 16.72 22.46 -4.20
CA THR A 151 15.40 21.89 -3.84
C THR A 151 14.30 22.91 -4.07
N PRO A 152 13.17 22.55 -4.73
CA PRO A 152 12.00 23.41 -4.86
C PRO A 152 11.48 23.86 -3.49
N HIS A 153 11.21 25.16 -3.33
CA HIS A 153 10.87 25.76 -2.04
C HIS A 153 9.40 25.65 -1.65
N ASP A 154 8.54 25.65 -2.66
CA ASP A 154 7.09 25.73 -2.47
C ASP A 154 6.40 24.36 -2.37
N VAL A 155 7.18 23.29 -2.45
CA VAL A 155 6.67 21.90 -2.40
C VAL A 155 7.14 21.24 -1.10
N PRO A 156 6.22 20.77 -0.24
CA PRO A 156 6.58 19.97 0.93
C PRO A 156 7.39 18.73 0.52
N THR A 157 8.33 18.30 1.37
CA THR A 157 9.25 17.18 1.07
C THR A 157 8.54 15.90 0.65
N HIS A 158 7.35 15.63 1.18
CA HIS A 158 6.54 14.45 0.87
C HIS A 158 5.78 14.55 -0.47
N GLN A 159 5.72 15.73 -1.07
CA GLN A 159 5.10 15.99 -2.38
C GLN A 159 6.15 16.10 -3.50
N LEU A 160 7.44 16.00 -3.18
CA LEU A 160 8.50 16.03 -4.17
C LEU A 160 8.58 14.65 -4.87
N GLU A 161 8.55 14.64 -6.19
CA GLU A 161 8.93 13.47 -6.97
C GLU A 161 10.40 13.11 -6.65
N ASN A 162 10.65 11.92 -6.09
CA ASN A 162 11.96 11.43 -5.68
C ASN A 162 12.72 12.37 -4.70
N PRO A 163 12.23 12.59 -3.47
CA PRO A 163 12.85 13.49 -2.50
C PRO A 163 14.31 13.12 -2.15
N GLU A 164 14.71 11.86 -2.32
CA GLU A 164 16.07 11.39 -2.06
C GLU A 164 17.15 12.05 -2.92
N GLN A 165 16.84 12.48 -4.14
CA GLN A 165 17.78 13.16 -5.03
C GLN A 165 18.17 14.56 -4.55
N TYR A 166 17.33 15.16 -3.72
CA TYR A 166 17.55 16.50 -3.15
C TYR A 166 18.26 16.45 -1.79
N ILE A 167 18.37 15.27 -1.15
CA ILE A 167 19.07 15.12 0.12
C ILE A 167 20.56 15.04 -0.12
N THR A 168 21.36 15.85 0.61
CA THR A 168 22.83 15.81 0.53
C THR A 168 23.37 14.57 1.25
N LYS A 169 24.63 14.15 1.00
CA LYS A 169 25.24 13.00 1.70
C LYS A 169 25.35 13.28 3.20
N VAL A 170 25.81 14.49 3.56
CA VAL A 170 25.80 14.97 4.96
C VAL A 170 24.38 15.01 5.47
N GLY A 171 23.42 15.48 4.68
CA GLY A 171 22.00 15.50 5.01
C GLY A 171 21.44 14.12 5.33
N LYS A 172 21.79 13.09 4.55
CA LYS A 172 21.39 11.69 4.80
C LYS A 172 21.94 11.18 6.14
N PHE A 173 23.19 11.51 6.45
CA PHE A 173 23.83 11.11 7.71
C PHE A 173 23.16 11.81 8.92
N ILE A 174 23.01 13.14 8.87
CA ILE A 174 22.46 13.90 10.01
C ILE A 174 20.98 13.56 10.24
N ARG A 175 20.18 13.30 9.20
CA ARG A 175 18.80 12.82 9.32
C ARG A 175 18.73 11.43 9.97
N LYS A 176 19.53 10.49 9.48
CA LYS A 176 19.55 9.12 10.03
C LYS A 176 19.79 9.09 11.55
N HIS A 177 20.58 10.04 12.07
CA HIS A 177 20.92 10.11 13.49
C HIS A 177 20.17 11.23 14.23
N SER A 178 19.15 11.85 13.62
CA SER A 178 18.37 12.99 14.16
C SER A 178 19.25 14.18 14.63
N LEU A 179 20.45 14.30 14.06
CA LEU A 179 21.37 15.40 14.36
C LEU A 179 20.95 16.72 13.73
N ASP A 180 20.14 16.67 12.68
CA ASP A 180 19.57 17.85 12.03
C ASP A 180 18.61 18.63 12.94
N GLU A 181 18.04 18.01 13.96
CA GLU A 181 17.16 18.64 14.93
C GLU A 181 17.90 19.30 16.11
N LEU A 182 19.22 19.09 16.26
CA LEU A 182 19.99 19.67 17.36
C LEU A 182 19.85 21.21 17.49
N PRO A 183 19.72 22.02 16.42
CA PRO A 183 19.51 23.45 16.55
C PRO A 183 18.24 23.84 17.32
N GLN A 184 17.26 22.94 17.50
CA GLN A 184 16.07 23.20 18.32
C GLN A 184 16.40 23.41 19.80
N ILE A 185 17.59 23.02 20.26
CA ILE A 185 18.10 23.36 21.61
C ILE A 185 18.15 24.88 21.81
N TRP A 186 18.42 25.64 20.75
CA TRP A 186 18.32 27.10 20.77
C TRP A 186 16.86 27.57 20.98
N ASP A 187 15.90 26.93 20.31
CA ASP A 187 14.47 27.28 20.45
C ASP A 187 13.97 27.01 21.87
N ILE A 188 14.52 25.99 22.54
CA ILE A 188 14.25 25.72 23.96
C ILE A 188 14.89 26.81 24.84
N PHE A 189 16.14 27.19 24.56
CA PHE A 189 16.85 28.20 25.33
C PHE A 189 16.16 29.55 25.29
N VAL A 190 15.71 30.01 24.13
CA VAL A 190 14.99 31.29 23.98
C VAL A 190 13.53 31.22 24.42
N GLY A 191 12.99 30.02 24.69
CA GLY A 191 11.66 29.82 25.26
C GLY A 191 10.51 29.61 24.30
N ASN A 192 10.79 29.40 23.01
CA ASN A 192 9.78 29.01 22.02
C ASN A 192 9.33 27.55 22.23
N MET A 193 10.21 26.71 22.74
CA MET A 193 10.00 25.30 23.01
C MET A 193 10.37 24.93 24.45
N SER A 194 10.07 23.69 24.82
CA SER A 194 10.50 23.00 26.03
C SER A 194 11.23 21.71 25.63
N VAL A 195 11.98 21.10 26.55
CA VAL A 195 12.55 19.77 26.35
C VAL A 195 11.44 18.74 26.15
N ILE A 196 10.42 18.80 27.01
CA ILE A 196 9.27 17.88 26.97
C ILE A 196 7.98 18.66 26.67
N GLY A 197 7.20 18.15 25.70
CA GLY A 197 5.91 18.74 25.32
C GLY A 197 5.38 18.14 24.01
N PRO A 198 4.19 18.54 23.55
CA PRO A 198 3.66 18.17 22.25
C PRO A 198 4.62 18.60 21.12
N ARG A 199 4.86 17.76 20.12
CA ARG A 199 5.72 18.13 18.97
C ARG A 199 5.10 19.31 18.19
N PRO A 200 5.87 20.36 17.83
CA PRO A 200 5.29 21.55 17.16
C PRO A 200 4.71 21.19 15.80
N ALA A 201 3.41 21.49 15.59
CA ALA A 201 2.71 21.28 14.32
C ALA A 201 3.22 22.24 13.24
N LEU A 202 3.09 21.86 11.97
CA LEU A 202 3.27 22.78 10.85
C LEU A 202 2.18 23.86 10.87
N TRP A 203 2.48 25.01 10.34
CA TRP A 203 1.55 26.16 10.30
C TRP A 203 0.26 25.89 9.51
N ASN A 204 0.29 24.91 8.60
CA ASN A 204 -0.81 24.48 7.74
C ASN A 204 -1.33 23.09 8.09
N GLN A 205 -1.16 22.61 9.33
CA GLN A 205 -1.76 21.40 9.87
C GLN A 205 -3.01 21.76 10.67
N ASP A 206 -4.06 22.13 9.94
CA ASP A 206 -5.28 22.67 10.55
C ASP A 206 -6.08 21.63 11.30
N LEU A 207 -6.17 20.39 10.77
CA LEU A 207 -6.83 19.30 11.45
C LEU A 207 -6.15 18.96 12.79
N LEU A 208 -4.81 18.80 12.78
CA LEU A 208 -4.06 18.54 14.03
C LEU A 208 -4.22 19.68 15.03
N THR A 209 -4.25 20.91 14.54
CA THR A 209 -4.42 22.10 15.40
C THR A 209 -5.82 22.11 16.04
N ALA A 210 -6.87 21.82 15.30
CA ALA A 210 -8.24 21.71 15.79
C ALA A 210 -8.39 20.56 16.80
N GLU A 211 -7.88 19.37 16.47
CA GLU A 211 -7.96 18.20 17.36
C GLU A 211 -7.22 18.45 18.69
N ARG A 212 -6.04 19.10 18.66
CA ARG A 212 -5.31 19.45 19.87
C ARG A 212 -6.06 20.45 20.76
N ASP A 213 -6.84 21.33 20.19
CA ASP A 213 -7.65 22.28 20.96
C ASP A 213 -8.74 21.59 21.79
N ARG A 214 -9.28 20.46 21.33
CA ARG A 214 -10.22 19.63 22.12
C ARG A 214 -9.61 19.15 23.44
N TYR A 215 -8.29 18.98 23.48
CA TYR A 215 -7.56 18.45 24.64
C TYR A 215 -6.67 19.49 25.33
N GLY A 216 -6.63 20.74 24.86
CA GLY A 216 -5.78 21.79 25.41
C GLY A 216 -4.30 21.67 25.07
N ALA A 217 -3.93 20.85 24.11
CA ALA A 217 -2.53 20.57 23.78
C ALA A 217 -1.80 21.71 23.07
N ASN A 218 -2.53 22.66 22.47
CA ASN A 218 -1.93 23.88 21.90
C ASN A 218 -1.66 24.97 22.93
N ASP A 219 -2.16 24.84 24.16
CA ASP A 219 -2.03 25.85 25.19
C ASP A 219 -0.67 25.83 25.90
N VAL A 220 0.05 24.68 25.78
CA VAL A 220 1.35 24.46 26.39
C VAL A 220 2.49 24.66 25.39
N LYS A 221 3.74 24.82 25.88
CA LYS A 221 4.90 24.89 25.01
C LYS A 221 5.13 23.60 24.26
N PRO A 222 5.40 23.64 22.94
CA PRO A 222 5.80 22.45 22.22
C PRO A 222 7.15 21.93 22.69
N GLY A 223 7.35 20.61 22.59
CA GLY A 223 8.54 19.91 23.04
C GLY A 223 9.45 19.40 21.93
N LEU A 224 10.72 19.19 22.28
CA LEU A 224 11.66 18.41 21.47
C LEU A 224 11.24 16.95 21.43
N THR A 225 10.77 16.44 22.55
CA THR A 225 10.13 15.13 22.73
C THR A 225 8.92 15.24 23.66
N GLY A 226 8.06 14.21 23.69
CA GLY A 226 6.87 14.21 24.52
C GLY A 226 6.12 12.91 24.51
N TRP A 227 4.95 12.89 25.15
CA TRP A 227 4.19 11.68 25.39
C TRP A 227 3.74 10.99 24.10
N ALA A 228 3.27 11.71 23.10
CA ALA A 228 2.92 11.16 21.79
C ALA A 228 4.14 10.58 21.07
N GLN A 229 5.32 11.25 21.14
CA GLN A 229 6.53 10.78 20.47
C GLN A 229 7.06 9.46 21.04
N ILE A 230 6.93 9.20 22.33
CA ILE A 230 7.40 7.93 22.93
C ILE A 230 6.38 6.79 22.80
N ASN A 231 5.11 7.10 22.45
CA ASN A 231 4.03 6.11 22.27
C ASN A 231 3.69 5.81 20.81
N GLY A 232 4.46 6.28 19.83
CA GLY A 232 4.23 5.95 18.41
C GLY A 232 4.77 6.97 17.40
N ARG A 233 5.38 8.09 17.87
CA ARG A 233 6.01 9.12 17.03
C ARG A 233 5.07 9.70 15.94
N ASP A 234 5.59 9.78 14.72
CA ASP A 234 4.88 10.35 13.56
C ASP A 234 3.90 9.34 12.90
N GLU A 235 3.92 8.07 13.36
CA GLU A 235 3.02 7.01 12.87
C GLU A 235 1.63 7.05 13.51
N LEU A 236 1.43 7.86 14.59
CA LEU A 236 0.12 8.01 15.23
C LEU A 236 -0.83 8.82 14.32
N GLU A 237 -2.07 8.38 14.24
CA GLU A 237 -3.16 9.16 13.64
C GLU A 237 -3.36 10.49 14.38
N ILE A 238 -3.86 11.49 13.67
CA ILE A 238 -3.99 12.86 14.19
C ILE A 238 -4.80 12.91 15.49
N GLU A 239 -5.91 12.17 15.56
CA GLU A 239 -6.75 12.09 16.74
C GLU A 239 -6.04 11.43 17.93
N GLU A 240 -5.35 10.29 17.71
CA GLU A 240 -4.57 9.61 18.73
C GLU A 240 -3.40 10.48 19.21
N LYS A 241 -2.71 11.15 18.29
CA LYS A 241 -1.63 12.10 18.60
C LYS A 241 -2.14 13.24 19.48
N ALA A 242 -3.28 13.84 19.14
CA ALA A 242 -3.91 14.90 19.92
C ALA A 242 -4.37 14.41 21.30
N LYS A 243 -4.88 13.18 21.39
CA LYS A 243 -5.28 12.54 22.65
C LYS A 243 -4.10 12.30 23.58
N HIS A 244 -2.98 11.75 23.07
CA HIS A 244 -1.75 11.58 23.86
C HIS A 244 -1.16 12.92 24.28
N ASP A 245 -1.15 13.91 23.40
CA ASP A 245 -0.73 15.26 23.76
C ASP A 245 -1.63 15.85 24.88
N GLY A 246 -2.93 15.60 24.82
CA GLY A 246 -3.88 15.96 25.87
C GLY A 246 -3.68 15.21 27.20
N GLU A 247 -3.32 13.92 27.15
CA GLU A 247 -2.95 13.15 28.34
C GLU A 247 -1.71 13.75 29.05
N TYR A 248 -0.74 14.19 28.26
CA TYR A 248 0.42 14.91 28.78
C TYR A 248 -0.01 16.21 29.48
N VAL A 249 -0.83 17.03 28.83
CA VAL A 249 -1.30 18.32 29.40
C VAL A 249 -2.02 18.11 30.74
N LYS A 250 -2.88 17.11 30.86
CA LYS A 250 -3.59 16.79 32.12
C LYS A 250 -2.67 16.33 33.24
N LYS A 251 -1.47 15.82 32.93
CA LYS A 251 -0.53 15.21 33.88
C LYS A 251 0.81 15.95 33.93
N ILE A 252 0.87 17.20 33.43
CA ILE A 252 2.11 17.99 33.46
C ILE A 252 2.68 18.03 34.87
N GLY A 253 3.92 17.55 35.02
CA GLY A 253 4.61 17.47 36.31
C GLY A 253 5.96 16.75 36.13
N ILE A 254 6.81 16.83 37.18
CA ILE A 254 8.17 16.31 37.13
C ILE A 254 8.22 14.81 36.81
N LEU A 255 7.28 14.01 37.35
CA LEU A 255 7.24 12.56 37.10
C LEU A 255 6.88 12.25 35.61
N MET A 256 5.96 13.02 35.03
CA MET A 256 5.58 12.86 33.64
C MET A 256 6.70 13.27 32.70
N ASP A 257 7.40 14.37 33.03
CA ASP A 257 8.54 14.83 32.23
C ASP A 257 9.71 13.84 32.28
N ILE A 258 10.02 13.28 33.49
CA ILE A 258 11.03 12.21 33.64
C ILE A 258 10.62 10.98 32.82
N LYS A 259 9.36 10.57 32.85
CA LYS A 259 8.86 9.41 32.11
C LYS A 259 9.01 9.62 30.59
N CYS A 260 8.67 10.80 30.09
CA CYS A 260 8.87 11.16 28.68
C CYS A 260 10.36 11.18 28.30
N PHE A 261 11.21 11.74 29.16
CA PHE A 261 12.65 11.80 28.92
C PHE A 261 13.29 10.40 28.86
N MET A 262 13.01 9.53 29.82
CA MET A 262 13.52 8.16 29.85
C MET A 262 12.98 7.33 28.70
N GLY A 263 11.70 7.50 28.34
CA GLY A 263 11.11 6.88 27.15
C GLY A 263 11.82 7.28 25.87
N SER A 264 12.21 8.54 25.74
CA SER A 264 12.93 9.06 24.56
C SER A 264 14.31 8.43 24.39
N LEU A 265 15.04 8.21 25.47
CA LEU A 265 16.35 7.53 25.44
C LEU A 265 16.23 6.09 24.93
N HIS A 266 15.15 5.41 25.30
CA HIS A 266 14.89 4.03 24.86
C HIS A 266 14.52 3.96 23.36
N VAL A 267 13.83 4.98 22.85
CA VAL A 267 13.39 5.05 21.45
C VAL A 267 14.55 5.42 20.51
N VAL A 268 15.47 6.28 20.92
CA VAL A 268 16.66 6.67 20.14
C VAL A 268 17.65 5.51 19.97
N GLY A 269 17.64 4.53 20.88
CA GLY A 269 18.52 3.35 20.82
C GLY A 269 18.02 2.22 19.91
N LYS A 270 16.82 2.30 19.38
CA LYS A 270 16.30 1.33 18.40
C LYS A 270 16.53 1.86 16.98
N ASP A 271 17.29 1.12 16.22
CA ASP A 271 17.68 1.41 14.83
C ASP A 271 16.48 1.16 13.89
N ASP A 272 15.45 2.02 13.94
CA ASP A 272 14.37 2.05 12.97
C ASP A 272 14.53 3.31 12.13
N SER A 273 14.58 3.12 10.81
CA SER A 273 14.69 4.17 9.80
C SER A 273 13.65 5.28 10.04
N VAL A 274 14.14 6.43 10.50
CA VAL A 274 13.31 7.61 10.74
C VAL A 274 12.81 8.14 9.40
N VAL A 275 11.54 7.94 9.09
CA VAL A 275 10.85 8.65 8.02
C VAL A 275 10.48 10.03 8.57
N GLU A 276 11.36 11.01 8.35
CA GLU A 276 11.12 12.40 8.74
C GLU A 276 10.19 13.08 7.73
N GLY A 277 9.20 13.76 8.27
CA GLY A 277 8.29 14.62 7.49
C GLY A 277 6.99 13.98 7.08
N GLY A 278 6.64 12.84 7.63
CA GLY A 278 5.29 12.31 7.55
C GLY A 278 4.30 13.19 8.30
N THR A 279 3.78 14.25 7.67
CA THR A 279 2.36 14.45 7.75
C THR A 279 1.83 13.16 7.21
N GLY A 280 1.16 12.35 8.06
CA GLY A 280 0.61 11.10 7.59
C GLY A 280 0.00 11.34 6.23
N GLU A 281 0.47 10.62 5.20
CA GLU A 281 -0.32 10.51 4.01
C GLU A 281 -1.73 10.27 4.51
N MET A 282 -2.66 11.13 4.11
CA MET A 282 -4.05 10.85 4.37
C MET A 282 -4.39 9.56 3.65
N LYS A 283 -4.18 8.48 4.33
CA LYS A 283 -5.02 7.32 4.12
C LYS A 283 -6.40 7.79 4.54
N LYS A 284 -7.26 8.04 3.55
CA LYS A 284 -8.71 8.13 3.75
C LYS A 284 -9.06 7.12 4.82
N ALA A 285 -9.79 7.56 5.84
CA ALA A 285 -10.14 6.80 7.03
C ALA A 285 -10.44 5.34 6.69
N SER A 286 -9.46 4.49 6.81
CA SER A 286 -9.63 3.08 7.02
C SER A 286 -9.16 2.86 8.45
N ASN A 287 -10.01 2.32 9.30
CA ASN A 287 -9.69 1.83 10.62
C ASN A 287 -8.36 1.06 10.60
N GLN A 288 -7.23 1.71 10.79
CA GLN A 288 -5.96 1.03 10.98
C GLN A 288 -5.73 0.88 12.50
N THR A 289 -6.34 -0.15 13.06
CA THR A 289 -5.73 -0.88 14.18
C THR A 289 -4.21 -0.97 13.93
N LYS A 290 -3.38 -0.77 14.95
CA LYS A 290 -1.93 -1.04 14.93
C LYS A 290 -1.72 -2.27 14.06
N LYS A 291 -1.05 -2.15 12.90
CA LYS A 291 -0.72 -3.31 12.08
C LYS A 291 0.22 -4.19 12.89
N VAL A 292 -0.36 -5.17 13.54
CA VAL A 292 0.39 -6.17 14.30
C VAL A 292 1.16 -6.99 13.29
N LYS A 293 2.50 -6.93 13.33
CA LYS A 293 3.34 -7.81 12.50
C LYS A 293 2.91 -9.25 12.71
N LYS A 294 2.35 -9.87 11.69
CA LYS A 294 1.86 -11.25 11.72
C LYS A 294 2.89 -12.19 11.12
N LYS A 295 2.86 -13.41 11.59
CA LYS A 295 3.59 -14.54 10.99
C LYS A 295 2.59 -15.33 10.18
N ILE A 296 2.78 -15.36 8.87
CA ILE A 296 1.82 -15.89 7.92
C ILE A 296 2.41 -17.11 7.22
N LEU A 297 1.73 -18.24 7.35
CA LEU A 297 2.02 -19.42 6.56
C LEU A 297 1.13 -19.43 5.32
N VAL A 298 1.72 -19.34 4.14
CA VAL A 298 1.02 -19.37 2.87
C VAL A 298 1.06 -20.78 2.27
N ILE A 299 -0.11 -21.32 1.96
CA ILE A 299 -0.25 -22.61 1.26
C ILE A 299 -0.77 -22.33 -0.15
N CYS A 300 0.03 -22.64 -1.17
CA CYS A 300 -0.33 -22.47 -2.57
C CYS A 300 0.36 -23.55 -3.42
N GLN A 301 -0.30 -24.01 -4.48
CA GLN A 301 0.28 -25.03 -5.37
C GLN A 301 1.36 -24.48 -6.28
N TYR A 302 1.23 -23.22 -6.71
CA TYR A 302 2.10 -22.52 -7.65
C TYR A 302 2.67 -21.26 -7.03
N TYR A 303 3.95 -21.00 -7.27
CA TYR A 303 4.70 -19.85 -6.79
C TYR A 303 5.87 -19.54 -7.74
N LYS A 304 6.47 -18.34 -7.65
CA LYS A 304 7.65 -17.99 -8.49
C LYS A 304 8.60 -19.18 -8.69
N PRO A 305 9.13 -19.39 -9.89
CA PRO A 305 9.13 -18.50 -11.07
C PRO A 305 7.84 -18.54 -11.93
N GLU A 306 6.82 -19.27 -11.52
CA GLU A 306 5.53 -19.29 -12.21
C GLU A 306 4.79 -17.95 -12.02
N PRO A 307 4.12 -17.41 -13.06
CA PRO A 307 3.53 -16.07 -13.02
C PRO A 307 2.16 -16.05 -12.33
N PHE A 308 2.14 -16.33 -11.04
CA PHE A 308 0.94 -16.26 -10.22
C PHE A 308 1.00 -15.10 -9.24
N ARG A 309 -0.08 -14.33 -9.13
CA ARG A 309 -0.21 -13.14 -8.29
C ARG A 309 0.05 -13.37 -6.80
N ILE A 310 -0.08 -14.60 -6.33
CA ILE A 310 0.26 -14.93 -4.94
C ILE A 310 1.70 -14.56 -4.58
N SER A 311 2.60 -14.52 -5.56
CA SER A 311 3.99 -14.11 -5.33
C SER A 311 4.08 -12.63 -4.97
N ASP A 312 3.36 -11.77 -5.71
CA ASP A 312 3.33 -10.33 -5.47
C ASP A 312 2.65 -10.03 -4.13
N ILE A 313 1.56 -10.73 -3.83
CA ILE A 313 0.87 -10.66 -2.52
C ILE A 313 1.82 -11.00 -1.37
N CYS A 314 2.60 -12.08 -1.47
CA CYS A 314 3.55 -12.48 -0.43
C CYS A 314 4.69 -11.47 -0.27
N GLU A 315 5.22 -10.95 -1.36
CA GLU A 315 6.29 -9.95 -1.36
C GLU A 315 5.80 -8.62 -0.76
N GLU A 316 4.57 -8.21 -1.08
CA GLU A 316 3.95 -7.03 -0.46
C GLU A 316 3.71 -7.23 1.04
N MET A 317 3.25 -8.42 1.48
CA MET A 317 3.14 -8.73 2.90
C MET A 317 4.50 -8.59 3.63
N VAL A 318 5.60 -9.05 3.01
CA VAL A 318 6.96 -8.86 3.57
C VAL A 318 7.33 -7.39 3.60
N ARG A 319 7.06 -6.62 2.55
CA ARG A 319 7.30 -5.15 2.52
C ARG A 319 6.52 -4.42 3.61
N ARG A 320 5.32 -4.90 3.96
CA ARG A 320 4.49 -4.41 5.07
C ARG A 320 4.97 -4.89 6.44
N GLY A 321 6.03 -5.70 6.49
CA GLY A 321 6.72 -6.10 7.72
C GLY A 321 6.24 -7.41 8.34
N HIS A 322 5.42 -8.21 7.65
CA HIS A 322 5.03 -9.55 8.09
C HIS A 322 6.16 -10.57 7.87
N GLU A 323 6.23 -11.60 8.69
CA GLU A 323 7.04 -12.78 8.41
C GLU A 323 6.21 -13.75 7.55
N VAL A 324 6.65 -14.02 6.33
CA VAL A 324 5.93 -14.89 5.37
C VAL A 324 6.75 -16.12 5.04
N GLN A 325 6.14 -17.29 5.20
CA GLN A 325 6.65 -18.55 4.68
C GLN A 325 5.64 -19.19 3.75
N VAL A 326 6.11 -19.56 2.56
CA VAL A 326 5.30 -20.23 1.52
C VAL A 326 5.63 -21.72 1.51
N VAL A 327 4.60 -22.56 1.46
CA VAL A 327 4.70 -24.00 1.14
C VAL A 327 4.02 -24.22 -0.20
N THR A 328 4.81 -24.61 -1.21
CA THR A 328 4.37 -24.69 -2.60
C THR A 328 4.86 -25.98 -3.27
N GLY A 329 4.46 -26.19 -4.53
CA GLY A 329 4.96 -27.28 -5.37
C GLY A 329 6.24 -26.94 -6.14
N TYR A 330 6.78 -27.91 -6.87
CA TYR A 330 7.79 -27.62 -7.89
C TYR A 330 7.15 -26.93 -9.10
N PRO A 331 7.80 -25.90 -9.65
CA PRO A 331 7.23 -25.13 -10.76
C PRO A 331 7.16 -25.98 -12.05
N ASN A 332 5.98 -25.99 -12.67
CA ASN A 332 5.71 -26.78 -13.88
C ASN A 332 4.62 -26.20 -14.79
N TYR A 333 4.01 -25.08 -14.42
CA TYR A 333 2.94 -24.45 -15.17
C TYR A 333 3.50 -23.41 -16.19
N PRO A 334 2.96 -23.29 -17.43
CA PRO A 334 1.75 -23.98 -17.94
C PRO A 334 2.03 -25.30 -18.68
N GLU A 335 3.26 -25.57 -19.10
CA GLU A 335 3.61 -26.66 -20.03
C GLU A 335 3.53 -28.06 -19.40
N GLY A 336 3.43 -28.16 -18.08
CA GLY A 336 3.46 -29.42 -17.36
C GLY A 336 4.85 -30.08 -17.39
N ILE A 337 5.89 -29.28 -17.51
CA ILE A 337 7.30 -29.68 -17.47
C ILE A 337 7.97 -28.91 -16.33
N LEU A 338 8.80 -29.61 -15.55
CA LEU A 338 9.56 -28.94 -14.49
C LEU A 338 10.49 -27.87 -15.09
N TYR A 339 10.50 -26.71 -14.46
CA TYR A 339 11.43 -25.65 -14.83
C TYR A 339 12.88 -26.09 -14.65
N GLU A 340 13.77 -25.59 -15.50
CA GLU A 340 15.18 -25.88 -15.43
C GLU A 340 15.75 -25.49 -14.03
N GLY A 341 16.59 -26.40 -13.47
CA GLY A 341 17.15 -26.21 -12.13
C GLY A 341 16.28 -26.75 -10.98
N TYR A 342 15.00 -27.00 -11.19
CA TYR A 342 14.08 -27.53 -10.16
C TYR A 342 13.91 -29.04 -10.22
N GLY A 343 13.50 -29.66 -9.13
CA GLY A 343 13.34 -31.10 -9.01
C GLY A 343 14.58 -31.83 -8.52
N LYS A 344 14.51 -33.16 -8.38
CA LYS A 344 15.60 -34.03 -7.84
C LYS A 344 16.17 -33.50 -6.50
N CYS A 345 15.32 -33.01 -5.62
CA CYS A 345 15.68 -32.40 -4.32
C CYS A 345 16.52 -31.11 -4.42
N LYS A 346 16.52 -30.42 -5.55
CA LYS A 346 17.13 -29.09 -5.70
C LYS A 346 16.08 -28.00 -5.39
N HIS A 347 16.52 -26.86 -4.85
CA HIS A 347 15.68 -25.71 -4.50
C HIS A 347 14.45 -26.06 -3.63
N ILE A 348 14.65 -26.98 -2.66
CA ILE A 348 13.59 -27.34 -1.70
C ILE A 348 13.29 -26.17 -0.78
N ASP A 349 14.31 -25.51 -0.25
CA ASP A 349 14.24 -24.33 0.60
C ASP A 349 15.01 -23.19 -0.05
N GLU A 350 14.35 -22.06 -0.25
CA GLU A 350 14.93 -20.86 -0.83
C GLU A 350 14.29 -19.60 -0.23
N VAL A 351 14.93 -18.44 -0.44
CA VAL A 351 14.38 -17.14 -0.07
C VAL A 351 14.26 -16.30 -1.34
N ILE A 352 13.05 -15.91 -1.67
CA ILE A 352 12.74 -15.10 -2.85
C ILE A 352 12.18 -13.76 -2.37
N ASN A 353 12.87 -12.65 -2.61
CA ASN A 353 12.45 -11.29 -2.23
C ASN A 353 11.98 -11.18 -0.76
N GLY A 354 12.71 -11.84 0.15
CA GLY A 354 12.41 -11.85 1.59
C GLY A 354 11.39 -12.90 2.03
N VAL A 355 10.73 -13.59 1.11
CA VAL A 355 9.78 -14.67 1.39
C VAL A 355 10.52 -16.00 1.52
N LYS A 356 10.33 -16.72 2.62
CA LYS A 356 10.84 -18.09 2.80
C LYS A 356 9.96 -19.06 2.02
N VAL A 357 10.51 -19.83 1.11
CA VAL A 357 9.78 -20.75 0.23
C VAL A 357 10.23 -22.18 0.47
N HIS A 358 9.31 -23.07 0.81
CA HIS A 358 9.53 -24.52 0.88
C HIS A 358 8.77 -25.22 -0.23
N ARG A 359 9.48 -26.00 -1.06
CA ARG A 359 8.88 -26.72 -2.18
C ARG A 359 8.66 -28.19 -1.86
N CYS A 360 7.43 -28.62 -2.05
CA CYS A 360 7.00 -30.00 -1.86
C CYS A 360 6.95 -30.75 -3.18
N PHE A 361 7.09 -32.06 -3.11
CA PHE A 361 7.01 -32.92 -4.28
C PHE A 361 5.66 -32.76 -4.99
N THR A 362 5.72 -32.54 -6.30
CA THR A 362 4.54 -32.37 -7.16
C THR A 362 4.79 -33.09 -8.48
N ILE A 363 3.86 -33.93 -8.88
CA ILE A 363 3.87 -34.54 -10.23
C ILE A 363 3.38 -33.49 -11.20
N PRO A 364 4.16 -33.14 -12.27
CA PRO A 364 3.74 -32.17 -13.25
C PRO A 364 2.41 -32.52 -13.93
N ARG A 365 1.63 -31.50 -14.29
CA ARG A 365 0.33 -31.65 -14.93
C ARG A 365 0.49 -32.17 -16.37
N GLN A 366 0.09 -33.40 -16.64
CA GLN A 366 0.13 -34.02 -17.96
C GLN A 366 -1.26 -34.41 -18.46
N ALA A 367 -1.39 -34.65 -19.75
CA ALA A 367 -2.62 -35.15 -20.37
C ALA A 367 -3.00 -36.55 -19.86
N GLY A 368 -4.30 -36.84 -19.79
CA GLY A 368 -4.85 -38.10 -19.33
C GLY A 368 -5.36 -38.08 -17.90
N MET A 369 -6.49 -38.80 -17.65
CA MET A 369 -7.20 -38.79 -16.38
C MET A 369 -6.35 -39.25 -15.19
N VAL A 370 -5.63 -40.36 -15.36
CA VAL A 370 -4.78 -40.90 -14.28
C VAL A 370 -3.67 -39.95 -13.89
N LYS A 371 -2.98 -39.39 -14.88
CA LYS A 371 -1.91 -38.40 -14.63
C LYS A 371 -2.41 -37.13 -13.97
N ARG A 372 -3.62 -36.66 -14.35
CA ARG A 372 -4.29 -35.53 -13.67
C ARG A 372 -4.61 -35.85 -12.22
N LEU A 373 -5.13 -37.04 -11.90
CA LEU A 373 -5.38 -37.47 -10.53
C LEU A 373 -4.08 -37.53 -9.73
N MET A 374 -3.00 -38.07 -10.29
CA MET A 374 -1.69 -38.07 -9.64
C MET A 374 -1.19 -36.64 -9.36
N ASN A 375 -1.35 -35.71 -10.29
CA ASN A 375 -1.02 -34.31 -10.05
C ASN A 375 -1.89 -33.71 -8.92
N TYR A 376 -3.21 -33.94 -8.94
CA TYR A 376 -4.16 -33.39 -7.95
C TYR A 376 -3.88 -33.84 -6.51
N TYR A 377 -3.29 -35.03 -6.31
CA TYR A 377 -3.01 -35.57 -4.98
C TYR A 377 -1.53 -35.51 -4.58
N SER A 378 -0.60 -35.37 -5.51
CA SER A 378 0.85 -35.38 -5.20
C SER A 378 1.25 -34.22 -4.29
N TYR A 379 0.82 -32.99 -4.63
CA TYR A 379 1.11 -31.81 -3.81
C TYR A 379 0.36 -31.83 -2.47
N PRO A 380 -0.96 -32.05 -2.38
CA PRO A 380 -1.67 -32.14 -1.11
C PRO A 380 -1.06 -33.17 -0.14
N LEU A 381 -0.67 -34.34 -0.62
CA LEU A 381 -0.07 -35.38 0.19
C LEU A 381 1.32 -34.99 0.69
N SER A 382 2.18 -34.49 -0.19
CA SER A 382 3.55 -34.10 0.17
C SER A 382 3.58 -32.89 1.10
N SER A 383 2.80 -31.86 0.81
CA SER A 383 2.71 -30.64 1.64
C SER A 383 2.06 -30.90 2.99
N SER A 384 0.99 -31.72 3.04
CA SER A 384 0.38 -32.14 4.32
C SER A 384 1.35 -32.95 5.16
N SER A 385 2.14 -33.84 4.54
CA SER A 385 3.17 -34.62 5.22
C SER A 385 4.27 -33.73 5.79
N PHE A 386 4.74 -32.75 5.00
CA PHE A 386 5.70 -31.76 5.47
C PHE A 386 5.19 -31.03 6.72
N VAL A 387 4.00 -30.48 6.67
CA VAL A 387 3.39 -29.72 7.76
C VAL A 387 3.17 -30.57 9.02
N ARG A 388 2.81 -31.86 8.87
CA ARG A 388 2.57 -32.76 9.98
C ARG A 388 3.84 -33.24 10.67
N PHE A 389 4.85 -33.60 9.90
CA PHE A 389 6.03 -34.31 10.41
C PHE A 389 7.27 -33.43 10.55
N LYS A 390 7.34 -32.30 9.86
CA LYS A 390 8.42 -31.31 10.02
C LYS A 390 8.02 -30.21 10.99
N ALA A 391 9.02 -29.52 11.54
CA ALA A 391 8.79 -28.33 12.34
C ALA A 391 8.56 -27.13 11.42
N CYS A 392 7.33 -27.00 10.87
CA CYS A 392 6.91 -25.85 10.11
C CYS A 392 6.49 -24.75 11.10
N VAL A 393 7.44 -23.90 11.49
CA VAL A 393 7.28 -22.84 12.49
C VAL A 393 7.97 -21.56 12.02
N ALA A 394 7.57 -20.43 12.60
CA ALA A 394 8.15 -19.14 12.33
C ALA A 394 9.61 -19.03 12.83
N SER A 395 10.28 -17.92 12.54
CA SER A 395 11.70 -17.70 12.89
C SER A 395 12.01 -17.76 14.38
N ASP A 396 11.03 -17.49 15.23
CA ASP A 396 11.13 -17.58 16.70
C ASP A 396 10.79 -18.97 17.25
N GLY A 397 10.60 -19.97 16.40
CA GLY A 397 10.26 -21.33 16.78
C GLY A 397 8.80 -21.55 17.21
N LYS A 398 7.94 -20.52 17.12
CA LYS A 398 6.52 -20.61 17.43
C LYS A 398 5.69 -20.90 16.17
N PRO A 399 4.44 -21.38 16.33
CA PRO A 399 3.52 -21.50 15.22
C PRO A 399 3.28 -20.14 14.53
N PHE A 400 2.93 -20.17 13.26
CA PHE A 400 2.44 -19.00 12.55
C PHE A 400 1.11 -18.52 13.15
N ASP A 401 0.80 -17.22 13.03
CA ASP A 401 -0.41 -16.63 13.59
C ASP A 401 -1.65 -16.98 12.77
N VAL A 402 -1.47 -17.16 11.47
CA VAL A 402 -2.54 -17.46 10.50
C VAL A 402 -2.01 -18.29 9.34
N VAL A 403 -2.87 -19.13 8.77
CA VAL A 403 -2.61 -19.79 7.49
C VAL A 403 -3.41 -19.10 6.39
N PHE A 404 -2.74 -18.57 5.38
CA PHE A 404 -3.35 -18.05 4.17
C PHE A 404 -3.27 -19.08 3.06
N CYS A 405 -4.43 -19.61 2.63
CA CYS A 405 -4.54 -20.64 1.60
C CYS A 405 -5.00 -20.01 0.28
N ASN A 406 -4.09 -19.86 -0.68
CA ASN A 406 -4.40 -19.34 -2.01
C ASN A 406 -4.94 -20.47 -2.89
N GLN A 407 -6.27 -20.65 -2.90
CA GLN A 407 -6.91 -21.81 -3.50
C GLN A 407 -7.20 -21.59 -4.99
N LEU A 408 -6.54 -22.41 -5.78
CA LEU A 408 -6.81 -22.67 -7.19
C LEU A 408 -7.43 -24.08 -7.32
N SER A 409 -7.66 -24.53 -8.55
CA SER A 409 -8.05 -25.92 -8.85
C SER A 409 -6.83 -26.85 -8.83
N PRO A 410 -6.90 -27.95 -8.08
CA PRO A 410 -8.01 -28.49 -7.28
C PRO A 410 -8.01 -28.00 -5.82
N VAL A 411 -9.19 -27.97 -5.18
CA VAL A 411 -9.36 -27.50 -3.79
C VAL A 411 -8.57 -28.34 -2.75
N MET A 412 -8.21 -29.58 -3.06
CA MET A 412 -7.44 -30.47 -2.18
C MET A 412 -6.07 -29.90 -1.81
N MET A 413 -5.54 -28.94 -2.56
CA MET A 413 -4.34 -28.21 -2.19
C MET A 413 -4.43 -27.59 -0.78
N ALA A 414 -5.63 -27.33 -0.29
CA ALA A 414 -5.88 -26.80 1.05
C ALA A 414 -5.69 -27.84 2.19
N ASP A 415 -5.46 -29.10 1.89
CA ASP A 415 -5.28 -30.15 2.92
C ASP A 415 -4.08 -29.86 3.84
N ALA A 416 -3.03 -29.22 3.34
CA ALA A 416 -1.90 -28.79 4.16
C ALA A 416 -2.29 -27.68 5.15
N ALA A 417 -3.14 -26.73 4.75
CA ALA A 417 -3.66 -25.71 5.65
C ALA A 417 -4.53 -26.32 6.76
N ILE A 418 -5.38 -27.28 6.40
CA ILE A 418 -6.19 -28.03 7.37
C ILE A 418 -5.31 -28.86 8.32
N ALA A 419 -4.24 -29.44 7.82
CA ALA A 419 -3.29 -30.20 8.64
C ALA A 419 -2.58 -29.30 9.66
N TYR A 420 -2.19 -28.09 9.23
CA TYR A 420 -1.61 -27.07 10.10
C TYR A 420 -2.58 -26.63 11.18
N LYS A 421 -3.81 -26.26 10.79
CA LYS A 421 -4.90 -25.90 11.71
C LYS A 421 -5.13 -26.96 12.79
N LYS A 422 -5.18 -28.23 12.41
CA LYS A 422 -5.37 -29.33 13.35
C LYS A 422 -4.21 -29.49 14.34
N LYS A 423 -2.97 -29.30 13.87
CA LYS A 423 -1.75 -29.47 14.68
C LYS A 423 -1.55 -28.30 15.65
N TYR A 424 -1.72 -27.06 15.20
CA TYR A 424 -1.33 -25.86 15.94
C TYR A 424 -2.51 -25.00 16.41
N LYS A 425 -3.75 -25.33 16.02
CA LYS A 425 -4.99 -24.57 16.36
C LYS A 425 -5.00 -23.13 15.84
N VAL A 426 -4.37 -22.90 14.70
CA VAL A 426 -4.24 -21.60 14.05
C VAL A 426 -5.38 -21.42 13.03
N PRO A 427 -5.97 -20.21 12.89
CA PRO A 427 -7.02 -19.94 11.91
C PRO A 427 -6.53 -20.07 10.47
N VAL A 428 -7.44 -20.48 9.57
CA VAL A 428 -7.20 -20.60 8.14
C VAL A 428 -8.10 -19.64 7.38
N VAL A 429 -7.49 -18.72 6.65
CA VAL A 429 -8.13 -17.83 5.69
C VAL A 429 -7.88 -18.38 4.29
N MET A 430 -8.92 -18.77 3.58
CA MET A 430 -8.82 -19.26 2.20
C MET A 430 -9.15 -18.12 1.23
N TYR A 431 -8.31 -17.93 0.23
CA TYR A 431 -8.61 -17.07 -0.92
C TYR A 431 -9.06 -17.95 -2.08
N CYS A 432 -10.36 -17.96 -2.32
CA CYS A 432 -11.03 -18.81 -3.30
C CYS A 432 -11.03 -18.14 -4.68
N LEU A 433 -10.11 -18.56 -5.53
CA LEU A 433 -9.93 -18.03 -6.87
C LEU A 433 -10.77 -18.78 -7.92
N ASP A 434 -11.17 -20.01 -7.61
CA ASP A 434 -11.85 -20.91 -8.53
C ASP A 434 -12.82 -21.81 -7.77
N LEU A 435 -13.98 -22.08 -8.35
CA LEU A 435 -14.97 -22.99 -7.78
C LEU A 435 -14.64 -24.44 -8.16
N TRP A 436 -14.31 -25.24 -7.16
CA TRP A 436 -14.10 -26.68 -7.34
C TRP A 436 -15.23 -27.48 -6.66
N PRO A 437 -15.79 -28.52 -7.29
CA PRO A 437 -15.31 -29.23 -8.49
C PRO A 437 -15.86 -28.74 -9.83
N GLU A 438 -16.43 -27.55 -9.93
CA GLU A 438 -17.07 -27.05 -11.15
C GLU A 438 -16.12 -26.98 -12.34
N SER A 439 -14.84 -26.70 -12.13
CA SER A 439 -13.82 -26.75 -13.17
C SER A 439 -13.66 -28.13 -13.82
N LEU A 440 -14.19 -29.20 -13.23
CA LEU A 440 -14.26 -30.52 -13.88
C LEU A 440 -15.29 -30.56 -15.02
N ILE A 441 -16.35 -29.78 -14.92
CA ILE A 441 -17.40 -29.68 -15.95
C ILE A 441 -16.82 -29.09 -17.22
N ALA A 442 -16.01 -28.05 -17.10
CA ALA A 442 -15.25 -27.47 -18.22
C ALA A 442 -14.31 -28.51 -18.88
N GLY A 443 -13.93 -29.56 -18.16
CA GLY A 443 -13.17 -30.71 -18.64
C GLY A 443 -14.01 -31.84 -19.22
N GLY A 444 -15.35 -31.66 -19.34
CA GLY A 444 -16.26 -32.67 -19.92
C GLY A 444 -16.83 -33.68 -18.93
N ILE A 445 -16.63 -33.50 -17.61
CA ILE A 445 -17.21 -34.36 -16.57
C ILE A 445 -18.58 -33.81 -16.16
N THR A 446 -19.62 -34.63 -16.31
CA THR A 446 -21.00 -34.20 -15.95
C THR A 446 -21.25 -34.23 -14.44
N ARG A 447 -22.14 -33.39 -13.92
CA ARG A 447 -22.54 -33.34 -12.50
C ARG A 447 -23.14 -34.65 -11.98
N THR A 448 -23.70 -35.47 -12.84
CA THR A 448 -24.26 -36.79 -12.49
C THR A 448 -23.19 -37.87 -12.31
N SER A 449 -21.98 -37.64 -12.79
CA SER A 449 -20.87 -38.58 -12.77
C SER A 449 -20.45 -38.94 -11.31
N PRO A 450 -20.14 -40.21 -11.02
CA PRO A 450 -19.58 -40.59 -9.72
C PRO A 450 -18.32 -39.82 -9.33
N ILE A 451 -17.50 -39.50 -10.30
CA ILE A 451 -16.26 -38.70 -10.10
C ILE A 451 -16.59 -37.30 -9.60
N TYR A 452 -17.54 -36.64 -10.23
CA TYR A 452 -18.00 -35.32 -9.79
C TYR A 452 -18.58 -35.38 -8.36
N LYS A 453 -19.47 -36.34 -8.08
CA LYS A 453 -20.08 -36.52 -6.75
C LYS A 453 -19.02 -36.76 -5.67
N PHE A 454 -18.00 -37.53 -5.97
CA PHE A 454 -16.89 -37.77 -5.05
C PHE A 454 -16.14 -36.44 -4.75
N PHE A 455 -15.72 -35.72 -5.78
CA PHE A 455 -15.04 -34.42 -5.58
C PHE A 455 -15.92 -33.37 -4.95
N HIS A 456 -17.21 -33.33 -5.24
CA HIS A 456 -18.16 -32.46 -4.58
C HIS A 456 -18.21 -32.75 -3.06
N HIS A 457 -18.23 -34.02 -2.65
CA HIS A 457 -18.15 -34.37 -1.23
C HIS A 457 -16.83 -33.95 -0.58
N VAL A 458 -15.71 -34.14 -1.27
CA VAL A 458 -14.39 -33.70 -0.80
C VAL A 458 -14.35 -32.16 -0.65
N SER A 459 -14.85 -31.43 -1.64
CA SER A 459 -14.93 -29.96 -1.63
C SER A 459 -15.74 -29.44 -0.44
N LYS A 460 -16.94 -30.01 -0.25
CA LYS A 460 -17.81 -29.68 0.89
C LYS A 460 -17.10 -29.84 2.23
N LYS A 461 -16.33 -30.91 2.39
CA LYS A 461 -15.56 -31.17 3.61
C LYS A 461 -14.44 -30.17 3.80
N ILE A 462 -13.76 -29.71 2.73
CA ILE A 462 -12.67 -28.76 2.77
C ILE A 462 -13.18 -27.37 3.07
N TYR A 463 -14.13 -26.83 2.27
CA TYR A 463 -14.66 -25.47 2.46
C TYR A 463 -15.24 -25.25 3.87
N ARG A 464 -15.94 -26.22 4.43
CA ARG A 464 -16.48 -26.15 5.80
C ARG A 464 -15.44 -26.05 6.91
N GLN A 465 -14.19 -26.45 6.67
CA GLN A 465 -13.09 -26.39 7.66
C GLN A 465 -12.38 -25.03 7.67
N MET A 466 -12.65 -24.15 6.72
CA MET A 466 -12.07 -22.81 6.67
C MET A 466 -12.71 -21.92 7.71
N ASP A 467 -11.93 -21.10 8.39
CA ASP A 467 -12.46 -20.10 9.33
C ASP A 467 -13.04 -18.91 8.58
N LYS A 468 -12.40 -18.56 7.46
CA LYS A 468 -12.85 -17.50 6.56
C LYS A 468 -12.55 -17.86 5.11
N ILE A 469 -13.43 -17.47 4.19
CA ILE A 469 -13.26 -17.65 2.74
C ILE A 469 -13.41 -16.29 2.08
N LEU A 470 -12.31 -15.82 1.48
CA LEU A 470 -12.29 -14.61 0.67
C LEU A 470 -12.57 -14.99 -0.78
N ILE A 471 -13.55 -14.38 -1.41
CA ILE A 471 -14.03 -14.74 -2.75
C ILE A 471 -13.76 -13.62 -3.75
N THR A 472 -13.38 -14.01 -4.97
CA THR A 472 -13.07 -13.07 -6.07
C THR A 472 -14.30 -12.55 -6.81
N SER A 473 -15.45 -13.20 -6.65
CA SER A 473 -16.74 -12.82 -7.21
C SER A 473 -17.81 -12.85 -6.13
N ARG A 474 -18.72 -11.87 -6.11
CA ARG A 474 -19.84 -11.81 -5.15
C ARG A 474 -20.76 -13.02 -5.31
N MET A 475 -20.96 -13.50 -6.52
CA MET A 475 -21.81 -14.64 -6.82
C MET A 475 -21.30 -15.96 -6.24
N PHE A 476 -20.00 -16.07 -5.93
CA PHE A 476 -19.47 -17.26 -5.24
C PHE A 476 -20.09 -17.45 -3.84
N SER A 477 -20.54 -16.38 -3.18
CA SER A 477 -21.11 -16.45 -1.84
C SER A 477 -22.34 -17.34 -1.79
N GLU A 478 -23.30 -17.10 -2.70
CA GLU A 478 -24.51 -17.91 -2.75
C GLU A 478 -24.22 -19.36 -3.11
N TYR A 479 -23.32 -19.58 -4.08
CA TYR A 479 -22.89 -20.91 -4.49
C TYR A 479 -22.27 -21.70 -3.32
N LEU A 480 -21.28 -21.14 -2.62
CA LEU A 480 -20.60 -21.80 -1.50
C LEU A 480 -21.56 -22.08 -0.33
N SER A 481 -22.49 -21.17 -0.09
CA SER A 481 -23.49 -21.34 0.96
C SER A 481 -24.49 -22.44 0.62
N THR A 482 -25.04 -22.43 -0.59
CA THR A 482 -26.09 -23.38 -1.02
C THR A 482 -25.54 -24.77 -1.25
N GLU A 483 -24.46 -24.90 -2.04
CA GLU A 483 -23.93 -26.21 -2.43
C GLU A 483 -23.13 -26.88 -1.31
N PHE A 484 -22.34 -26.09 -0.59
CA PHE A 484 -21.44 -26.66 0.42
C PHE A 484 -21.87 -26.38 1.85
N GLY A 485 -22.86 -25.53 2.08
CA GLY A 485 -23.36 -25.16 3.40
C GLY A 485 -22.31 -24.42 4.22
N VAL A 486 -21.60 -23.49 3.59
CA VAL A 486 -20.71 -22.55 4.27
C VAL A 486 -21.56 -21.39 4.80
N GLU A 487 -21.35 -21.01 6.04
CA GLU A 487 -22.05 -19.90 6.67
C GLU A 487 -21.65 -18.57 6.00
N LYS A 488 -22.63 -17.71 5.65
CA LYS A 488 -22.39 -16.48 4.89
C LYS A 488 -21.51 -15.48 5.62
N ASP A 489 -21.49 -15.49 6.94
CA ASP A 489 -20.63 -14.64 7.79
C ASP A 489 -19.13 -15.01 7.70
N ARG A 490 -18.82 -16.22 7.22
CA ARG A 490 -17.45 -16.65 6.92
C ARG A 490 -16.99 -16.29 5.51
N ILE A 491 -17.88 -15.77 4.65
CA ILE A 491 -17.58 -15.48 3.26
C ILE A 491 -17.47 -13.97 3.09
N GLU A 492 -16.36 -13.50 2.53
CA GLU A 492 -16.14 -12.07 2.27
C GLU A 492 -15.64 -11.82 0.85
N TYR A 493 -16.11 -10.74 0.25
CA TYR A 493 -15.70 -10.34 -1.09
C TYR A 493 -14.34 -9.64 -1.07
N LEU A 494 -13.39 -10.22 -1.80
CA LEU A 494 -12.05 -9.68 -2.03
C LEU A 494 -11.66 -9.91 -3.50
N PRO A 495 -12.03 -9.01 -4.43
CA PRO A 495 -11.71 -9.15 -5.84
C PRO A 495 -10.20 -9.00 -6.08
N GLN A 496 -9.70 -9.60 -7.17
CA GLN A 496 -8.31 -9.40 -7.58
C GLN A 496 -8.09 -7.96 -8.08
N TYR A 497 -6.84 -7.51 -8.02
CA TYR A 497 -6.36 -6.25 -8.60
C TYR A 497 -5.66 -6.49 -9.94
N ALA A 498 -5.44 -5.44 -10.74
CA ALA A 498 -4.64 -5.51 -11.95
C ALA A 498 -3.13 -5.45 -11.63
N GLU A 499 -2.29 -5.86 -12.56
CA GLU A 499 -0.84 -5.69 -12.47
C GLU A 499 -0.45 -4.20 -12.51
N ASP A 500 0.59 -3.80 -11.78
CA ASP A 500 1.05 -2.41 -11.65
C ASP A 500 1.43 -1.74 -12.97
N ILE A 501 1.72 -2.54 -14.01
CA ILE A 501 2.03 -2.01 -15.33
C ILE A 501 0.83 -1.38 -16.05
N PHE A 502 -0.40 -1.59 -15.55
CA PHE A 502 -1.62 -1.08 -16.17
C PHE A 502 -1.99 0.29 -15.60
N GLU A 503 -1.23 1.31 -16.03
CA GLU A 503 -1.58 2.70 -15.81
C GLU A 503 -2.68 3.17 -16.76
N GLN A 504 -3.32 4.29 -16.44
CA GLN A 504 -4.36 4.87 -17.29
C GLN A 504 -3.78 5.22 -18.68
N ILE A 505 -4.43 4.70 -19.72
CA ILE A 505 -4.05 4.95 -21.11
C ILE A 505 -5.08 5.90 -21.75
N PRO A 506 -4.65 6.99 -22.39
CA PRO A 506 -5.58 7.88 -23.10
C PRO A 506 -6.33 7.13 -24.20
N LEU A 507 -7.52 7.63 -24.56
CA LEU A 507 -8.24 7.10 -25.69
C LEU A 507 -7.42 7.26 -26.97
N ARG A 508 -7.55 6.29 -27.88
CA ARG A 508 -6.92 6.33 -29.18
C ARG A 508 -7.46 7.52 -30.01
N LYS A 509 -6.59 8.17 -30.75
CA LYS A 509 -7.03 9.19 -31.70
C LYS A 509 -7.83 8.55 -32.83
N GLU A 510 -9.00 9.10 -33.13
CA GLU A 510 -9.87 8.62 -34.20
C GLU A 510 -9.18 8.76 -35.58
N ASP A 511 -9.21 7.71 -36.34
CA ASP A 511 -8.71 7.65 -37.74
C ASP A 511 -9.80 7.19 -38.71
N GLY A 512 -11.06 7.18 -38.27
CA GLY A 512 -12.21 6.71 -39.03
C GLY A 512 -12.49 5.22 -38.90
N THR A 513 -11.62 4.46 -38.18
CA THR A 513 -11.80 3.02 -37.94
C THR A 513 -11.86 2.78 -36.43
N PHE A 514 -12.81 1.97 -35.96
CA PHE A 514 -12.92 1.57 -34.57
C PHE A 514 -12.21 0.25 -34.31
N HIS A 515 -11.43 0.21 -33.25
CA HIS A 515 -10.59 -0.93 -32.86
C HIS A 515 -11.08 -1.59 -31.59
N PHE A 516 -11.45 -2.87 -31.69
CA PHE A 516 -11.91 -3.70 -30.58
C PHE A 516 -10.86 -4.76 -30.27
N MET A 517 -10.53 -4.98 -29.00
CA MET A 517 -9.48 -5.92 -28.63
C MET A 517 -9.94 -6.96 -27.63
N PHE A 518 -9.70 -8.22 -27.96
CA PHE A 518 -9.72 -9.33 -27.00
C PHE A 518 -8.29 -9.65 -26.61
N ALA A 519 -8.00 -9.72 -25.29
CA ALA A 519 -6.69 -10.10 -24.79
C ALA A 519 -6.81 -11.17 -23.69
N GLY A 520 -6.07 -12.26 -23.82
CA GLY A 520 -6.00 -13.33 -22.84
C GLY A 520 -5.95 -14.73 -23.41
N ASN A 521 -6.27 -15.73 -22.57
CA ASN A 521 -6.31 -17.12 -22.99
C ASN A 521 -7.37 -17.34 -24.07
N ILE A 522 -7.06 -18.16 -25.07
CA ILE A 522 -7.96 -18.56 -26.17
C ILE A 522 -8.26 -20.06 -25.99
N GLY A 523 -9.23 -20.36 -25.15
CA GLY A 523 -9.75 -21.71 -24.95
C GLY A 523 -11.26 -21.74 -25.18
N ALA A 524 -11.86 -22.91 -25.18
CA ALA A 524 -13.30 -23.08 -25.40
C ALA A 524 -14.16 -22.26 -24.42
N VAL A 525 -13.74 -22.17 -23.17
CA VAL A 525 -14.43 -21.42 -22.10
C VAL A 525 -14.51 -19.91 -22.39
N GLN A 526 -13.53 -19.35 -23.10
CA GLN A 526 -13.50 -17.92 -23.41
C GLN A 526 -14.39 -17.53 -24.58
N SER A 527 -14.94 -18.49 -25.31
CA SER A 527 -15.89 -18.29 -26.44
C SER A 527 -15.45 -17.17 -27.41
N VAL A 528 -14.17 -17.18 -27.83
CA VAL A 528 -13.61 -16.18 -28.76
C VAL A 528 -14.28 -16.32 -30.16
N GLU A 529 -14.84 -17.47 -30.47
CA GLU A 529 -15.68 -17.70 -31.65
C GLU A 529 -16.77 -16.63 -31.77
N THR A 530 -17.41 -16.23 -30.66
CA THR A 530 -18.43 -15.18 -30.66
C THR A 530 -17.90 -13.86 -31.24
N VAL A 531 -16.63 -13.52 -30.92
CA VAL A 531 -15.96 -12.33 -31.46
C VAL A 531 -15.71 -12.46 -32.95
N ILE A 532 -15.24 -13.62 -33.44
CA ILE A 532 -14.95 -13.84 -34.85
C ILE A 532 -16.23 -13.80 -35.67
N ARG A 533 -17.34 -14.41 -35.21
CA ARG A 533 -18.63 -14.35 -35.84
C ARG A 533 -19.24 -12.94 -35.89
N ALA A 534 -18.99 -12.14 -34.85
CA ALA A 534 -19.37 -10.72 -34.83
C ALA A 534 -18.54 -9.93 -35.88
N ALA A 535 -17.23 -10.20 -35.95
CA ALA A 535 -16.35 -9.59 -36.95
C ALA A 535 -16.78 -9.91 -38.40
N GLU A 536 -17.22 -11.13 -38.67
CA GLU A 536 -17.77 -11.53 -39.94
C GLU A 536 -19.03 -10.72 -40.33
N LYS A 537 -19.95 -10.52 -39.37
CA LYS A 537 -21.15 -9.70 -39.58
C LYS A 537 -20.85 -8.20 -39.72
N LEU A 538 -19.71 -7.75 -39.28
CA LEU A 538 -19.27 -6.35 -39.33
C LEU A 538 -18.17 -6.10 -40.36
N LYS A 539 -17.93 -7.02 -41.31
CA LYS A 539 -16.82 -6.94 -42.27
C LYS A 539 -16.87 -5.71 -43.20
N ASP A 540 -18.07 -5.20 -43.47
CA ASP A 540 -18.30 -4.03 -44.31
C ASP A 540 -18.36 -2.70 -43.52
N GLU A 541 -18.23 -2.76 -42.20
CA GLU A 541 -18.20 -1.58 -41.30
C GLU A 541 -16.73 -1.16 -41.04
N PRO A 542 -16.46 0.12 -40.71
CA PRO A 542 -15.11 0.59 -40.40
C PRO A 542 -14.63 0.12 -39.02
N VAL A 543 -14.48 -1.19 -38.84
CA VAL A 543 -14.07 -1.80 -37.57
C VAL A 543 -12.94 -2.79 -37.74
N LYS A 544 -12.04 -2.89 -36.76
CA LYS A 544 -10.98 -3.88 -36.67
C LYS A 544 -11.01 -4.61 -35.33
N PHE A 545 -10.81 -5.91 -35.39
CA PHE A 545 -10.74 -6.78 -34.22
C PHE A 545 -9.31 -7.27 -34.01
N HIS A 546 -8.76 -7.04 -32.84
CA HIS A 546 -7.42 -7.44 -32.43
C HIS A 546 -7.52 -8.59 -31.43
N ILE A 547 -6.95 -9.73 -31.77
CA ILE A 547 -6.96 -10.94 -30.93
C ILE A 547 -5.54 -11.17 -30.42
N VAL A 548 -5.32 -10.93 -29.14
CA VAL A 548 -4.02 -11.10 -28.46
C VAL A 548 -4.14 -12.24 -27.47
N GLY A 549 -3.34 -13.28 -27.66
CA GLY A 549 -3.33 -14.44 -26.76
C GLY A 549 -2.98 -15.74 -27.45
N GLY A 550 -3.01 -16.80 -26.65
CA GLY A 550 -2.81 -18.17 -27.10
C GLY A 550 -3.64 -19.12 -26.25
N GLY A 551 -3.75 -20.36 -26.64
CA GLY A 551 -4.51 -21.37 -25.92
C GLY A 551 -4.91 -22.54 -26.79
N SER A 552 -5.62 -23.49 -26.20
CA SER A 552 -5.96 -24.77 -26.83
C SER A 552 -6.90 -24.64 -28.05
N ASP A 553 -7.58 -23.50 -28.20
CA ASP A 553 -8.58 -23.27 -29.26
C ASP A 553 -8.07 -22.30 -30.34
N LEU A 554 -6.82 -21.80 -30.22
CA LEU A 554 -6.27 -20.79 -31.12
C LEU A 554 -6.33 -21.19 -32.58
N GLU A 555 -5.87 -22.41 -32.91
CA GLU A 555 -5.82 -22.89 -34.29
C GLU A 555 -7.23 -22.92 -34.91
N ARG A 556 -8.23 -23.41 -34.20
CA ARG A 556 -9.62 -23.44 -34.63
C ARG A 556 -10.18 -22.03 -34.88
N ILE A 557 -9.87 -21.10 -33.94
CA ILE A 557 -10.33 -19.72 -34.04
C ILE A 557 -9.64 -18.97 -35.20
N GLN A 558 -8.37 -19.26 -35.49
CA GLN A 558 -7.66 -18.71 -36.65
C GLN A 558 -8.25 -19.23 -37.98
N GLU A 559 -8.59 -20.53 -38.07
CA GLU A 559 -9.22 -21.07 -39.25
C GLU A 559 -10.62 -20.48 -39.46
N LEU A 560 -11.40 -20.25 -38.41
CA LEU A 560 -12.69 -19.58 -38.46
C LEU A 560 -12.59 -18.12 -38.95
N GLY A 561 -11.52 -17.43 -38.58
CA GLY A 561 -11.24 -16.03 -38.96
C GLY A 561 -10.56 -15.89 -40.34
N LYS A 562 -10.29 -16.99 -41.02
CA LYS A 562 -9.57 -16.98 -42.28
C LYS A 562 -10.34 -16.24 -43.37
N GLY A 563 -9.68 -15.27 -43.99
CA GLY A 563 -10.30 -14.44 -45.04
C GLY A 563 -11.03 -13.20 -44.53
N LEU A 564 -11.10 -12.99 -43.21
CA LEU A 564 -11.63 -11.75 -42.62
C LEU A 564 -10.50 -10.70 -42.52
N GLU A 565 -10.55 -9.67 -43.38
CA GLU A 565 -9.54 -8.58 -43.37
C GLU A 565 -9.63 -7.65 -42.20
N ASN A 566 -10.75 -7.66 -41.48
CA ASN A 566 -10.98 -6.87 -40.27
C ASN A 566 -10.56 -7.59 -38.98
N VAL A 567 -9.93 -8.78 -39.03
CA VAL A 567 -9.45 -9.54 -37.88
C VAL A 567 -7.93 -9.69 -37.92
N VAL A 568 -7.24 -9.35 -36.83
CA VAL A 568 -5.78 -9.46 -36.71
C VAL A 568 -5.42 -10.31 -35.47
N PHE A 569 -4.68 -11.39 -35.70
CA PHE A 569 -4.16 -12.27 -34.66
C PHE A 569 -2.70 -11.93 -34.34
N TYR A 570 -2.38 -11.72 -33.06
CA TYR A 570 -1.02 -11.38 -32.60
C TYR A 570 -0.30 -12.54 -31.91
N GLY A 571 -1.01 -13.63 -31.62
CA GLY A 571 -0.46 -14.71 -30.79
C GLY A 571 -0.25 -14.29 -29.33
N ARG A 572 0.45 -15.14 -28.59
CA ARG A 572 0.79 -14.86 -27.19
C ARG A 572 1.85 -13.78 -27.10
N ARG A 573 1.63 -12.79 -26.24
CA ARG A 573 2.56 -11.68 -25.97
C ARG A 573 2.97 -11.62 -24.50
N PRO A 574 4.18 -11.14 -24.21
CA PRO A 574 4.60 -10.85 -22.83
C PRO A 574 3.71 -9.81 -22.16
N LEU A 575 3.62 -9.88 -20.84
CA LEU A 575 2.79 -8.98 -20.04
C LEU A 575 3.22 -7.51 -20.23
N GLU A 576 4.52 -7.27 -20.32
CA GLU A 576 5.15 -5.95 -20.47
C GLU A 576 4.75 -5.23 -21.76
N GLU A 577 4.36 -5.98 -22.80
CA GLU A 577 3.89 -5.42 -24.06
C GLU A 577 2.39 -5.03 -24.03
N MET A 578 1.61 -5.56 -23.06
CA MET A 578 0.16 -5.42 -23.06
C MET A 578 -0.35 -3.97 -23.00
N PRO A 579 0.26 -3.03 -22.24
CA PRO A 579 -0.15 -1.62 -22.27
C PRO A 579 -0.07 -1.03 -23.70
N SER A 580 0.97 -1.38 -24.47
CA SER A 580 1.12 -0.96 -25.87
C SER A 580 0.04 -1.54 -26.78
N PHE A 581 -0.42 -2.77 -26.51
CA PHE A 581 -1.56 -3.35 -27.25
C PHE A 581 -2.86 -2.65 -26.84
N TYR A 582 -3.14 -2.48 -25.56
CA TYR A 582 -4.37 -1.83 -25.09
C TYR A 582 -4.52 -0.38 -25.59
N SER A 583 -3.40 0.32 -25.81
CA SER A 583 -3.43 1.67 -26.40
C SER A 583 -4.01 1.71 -27.83
N LYS A 584 -3.94 0.60 -28.56
CA LYS A 584 -4.47 0.49 -29.93
C LYS A 584 -5.99 0.28 -29.99
N ALA A 585 -6.64 -0.01 -28.86
CA ALA A 585 -8.07 -0.30 -28.81
C ALA A 585 -8.89 0.92 -28.40
N ASP A 586 -10.08 1.06 -28.99
CA ASP A 586 -11.11 1.99 -28.55
C ASP A 586 -11.96 1.37 -27.42
N ALA A 587 -12.19 0.04 -27.50
CA ALA A 587 -12.83 -0.73 -26.44
C ALA A 587 -12.25 -2.15 -26.34
N MET A 588 -12.34 -2.72 -25.15
CA MET A 588 -11.91 -4.08 -24.87
C MET A 588 -13.09 -5.04 -24.93
N LEU A 589 -12.83 -6.27 -25.40
CA LEU A 589 -13.84 -7.32 -25.51
C LEU A 589 -13.67 -8.35 -24.40
N VAL A 590 -14.80 -8.75 -23.79
CA VAL A 590 -14.84 -9.86 -22.82
C VAL A 590 -15.95 -10.83 -23.21
N THR A 591 -15.58 -12.10 -23.35
CA THR A 591 -16.51 -13.18 -23.69
C THR A 591 -16.27 -14.40 -22.82
N LEU A 592 -17.34 -15.13 -22.49
CA LEU A 592 -17.31 -16.47 -21.90
C LEU A 592 -18.40 -17.34 -22.52
N ALA A 593 -18.22 -18.65 -22.45
CA ALA A 593 -19.24 -19.61 -22.84
C ALA A 593 -20.48 -19.51 -21.95
N ALA A 594 -21.65 -19.80 -22.52
CA ALA A 594 -22.92 -19.79 -21.82
C ALA A 594 -23.04 -20.98 -20.85
N ASP A 595 -22.51 -20.81 -19.64
CA ASP A 595 -22.53 -21.79 -18.57
C ASP A 595 -22.88 -21.15 -17.25
N PRO A 596 -23.81 -21.73 -16.46
CA PRO A 596 -24.28 -21.15 -15.19
C PRO A 596 -23.17 -20.95 -14.16
N VAL A 597 -22.09 -21.73 -14.22
CA VAL A 597 -20.98 -21.61 -13.26
C VAL A 597 -19.94 -20.60 -13.73
N LEU A 598 -19.67 -20.57 -15.04
CA LEU A 598 -18.78 -19.57 -15.62
C LEU A 598 -19.35 -18.16 -15.43
N SER A 599 -20.67 -18.00 -15.46
CA SER A 599 -21.32 -16.71 -15.19
C SER A 599 -21.08 -16.19 -13.77
N LEU A 600 -20.76 -17.07 -12.81
CA LEU A 600 -20.41 -16.66 -11.45
C LEU A 600 -19.01 -16.01 -11.36
N THR A 601 -18.17 -16.09 -12.39
CA THR A 601 -16.78 -15.64 -12.32
C THR A 601 -16.59 -14.18 -12.76
N LEU A 602 -15.60 -13.53 -12.18
CA LEU A 602 -15.07 -12.24 -12.64
C LEU A 602 -13.65 -12.46 -13.19
N PRO A 603 -13.48 -12.57 -14.51
CA PRO A 603 -12.16 -12.79 -15.11
C PRO A 603 -11.19 -11.64 -14.84
N GLY A 604 -9.94 -11.95 -14.45
CA GLY A 604 -8.91 -10.96 -14.12
C GLY A 604 -8.60 -9.92 -15.21
N LYS A 605 -8.89 -10.23 -16.47
CA LYS A 605 -8.74 -9.27 -17.57
C LYS A 605 -9.66 -8.04 -17.43
N VAL A 606 -10.81 -8.18 -16.76
CA VAL A 606 -11.76 -7.08 -16.56
C VAL A 606 -11.11 -5.99 -15.70
N GLN A 607 -10.41 -6.39 -14.64
CA GLN A 607 -9.68 -5.45 -13.79
C GLN A 607 -8.56 -4.75 -14.58
N SER A 608 -7.80 -5.47 -15.39
CA SER A 608 -6.75 -4.89 -16.23
C SER A 608 -7.32 -3.90 -17.26
N TYR A 609 -8.48 -4.20 -17.87
CA TYR A 609 -9.16 -3.31 -18.80
C TYR A 609 -9.68 -2.03 -18.12
N MET A 610 -10.22 -2.18 -16.92
CA MET A 610 -10.68 -1.05 -16.11
C MET A 610 -9.50 -0.21 -15.59
N ALA A 611 -8.38 -0.84 -15.20
CA ALA A 611 -7.18 -0.16 -14.75
C ALA A 611 -6.61 0.79 -15.81
N VAL A 612 -6.61 0.37 -17.09
CA VAL A 612 -6.16 1.24 -18.19
C VAL A 612 -7.22 2.25 -18.65
N GLY A 613 -8.42 2.24 -18.08
CA GLY A 613 -9.49 3.18 -18.40
C GLY A 613 -10.12 2.93 -19.79
N LYS A 614 -10.18 1.69 -20.24
CA LYS A 614 -10.81 1.35 -21.52
C LYS A 614 -12.27 0.90 -21.34
N PRO A 615 -13.20 1.37 -22.19
CA PRO A 615 -14.55 0.84 -22.25
C PRO A 615 -14.55 -0.67 -22.52
N ILE A 616 -15.57 -1.38 -22.01
CA ILE A 616 -15.66 -2.84 -22.13
C ILE A 616 -16.95 -3.22 -22.83
N ILE A 617 -16.86 -4.05 -23.87
CA ILE A 617 -18.02 -4.63 -24.55
C ILE A 617 -18.02 -6.14 -24.31
N GLY A 618 -19.09 -6.65 -23.69
CA GLY A 618 -19.20 -8.04 -23.29
C GLY A 618 -20.22 -8.86 -24.08
N ALA A 619 -19.88 -10.13 -24.32
CA ALA A 619 -20.85 -11.20 -24.57
C ALA A 619 -20.68 -12.21 -23.42
N ILE A 620 -21.28 -11.87 -22.28
CA ILE A 620 -21.03 -12.53 -20.98
C ILE A 620 -22.17 -12.30 -20.02
N ASP A 621 -22.49 -13.30 -19.20
CA ASP A 621 -23.52 -13.24 -18.19
C ASP A 621 -22.95 -13.07 -16.77
N GLY A 622 -23.83 -12.87 -15.79
CA GLY A 622 -23.54 -12.92 -14.36
C GLY A 622 -22.68 -11.79 -13.83
N GLU A 623 -21.73 -12.08 -12.92
CA GLU A 623 -20.93 -11.11 -12.16
C GLU A 623 -20.22 -10.07 -13.05
N THR A 624 -19.64 -10.52 -14.16
CA THR A 624 -18.93 -9.61 -15.05
C THR A 624 -19.86 -8.60 -15.72
N LYS A 625 -21.03 -9.06 -16.17
CA LYS A 625 -22.06 -8.18 -16.73
C LYS A 625 -22.51 -7.15 -15.70
N GLU A 626 -22.82 -7.58 -14.47
CA GLU A 626 -23.22 -6.67 -13.37
C GLU A 626 -22.14 -5.63 -13.08
N VAL A 627 -20.87 -6.03 -13.01
CA VAL A 627 -19.76 -5.11 -12.78
C VAL A 627 -19.67 -4.05 -13.88
N ILE A 628 -19.78 -4.43 -15.17
CA ILE A 628 -19.69 -3.48 -16.28
C ILE A 628 -20.89 -2.52 -16.29
N GLU A 629 -22.10 -3.01 -15.98
CA GLU A 629 -23.33 -2.22 -15.94
C GLU A 629 -23.34 -1.25 -14.74
N VAL A 630 -22.94 -1.71 -13.55
CA VAL A 630 -22.83 -0.87 -12.34
C VAL A 630 -21.75 0.20 -12.51
N ALA A 631 -20.61 -0.16 -13.10
CA ALA A 631 -19.55 0.79 -13.40
C ALA A 631 -19.92 1.76 -14.56
N GLN A 632 -20.96 1.52 -15.31
CA GLN A 632 -21.35 2.28 -16.51
C GLN A 632 -20.17 2.45 -17.48
N CYS A 633 -19.34 1.41 -17.62
CA CYS A 633 -18.10 1.45 -18.37
C CYS A 633 -18.19 0.76 -19.74
N GLY A 634 -19.39 0.37 -20.18
CA GLY A 634 -19.59 -0.27 -21.46
C GLY A 634 -20.97 -0.91 -21.64
N PHE A 635 -21.03 -1.89 -22.53
CA PHE A 635 -22.26 -2.60 -22.87
C PHE A 635 -22.07 -4.10 -22.82
N CYS A 636 -23.06 -4.85 -22.30
CA CYS A 636 -23.03 -6.30 -22.27
C CYS A 636 -24.27 -6.90 -22.92
N GLY A 637 -24.07 -7.95 -23.71
CA GLY A 637 -25.08 -8.88 -24.21
C GLY A 637 -24.90 -10.24 -23.54
N ARG A 638 -25.85 -11.16 -23.77
CA ARG A 638 -25.80 -12.52 -23.27
C ARG A 638 -24.57 -13.27 -23.78
N ALA A 639 -24.07 -14.18 -22.98
CA ALA A 639 -22.98 -15.07 -23.39
C ALA A 639 -23.30 -15.79 -24.70
N GLU A 640 -22.31 -15.91 -25.58
CA GLU A 640 -22.39 -16.54 -26.93
C GLU A 640 -23.41 -15.93 -27.87
N ASN A 641 -24.05 -14.81 -27.54
CA ASN A 641 -25.01 -14.15 -28.42
C ASN A 641 -24.30 -13.15 -29.35
N VAL A 642 -24.04 -13.62 -30.57
CA VAL A 642 -23.36 -12.84 -31.61
C VAL A 642 -24.15 -11.59 -32.03
N ASP A 643 -25.49 -11.67 -32.10
CA ASP A 643 -26.32 -10.56 -32.54
C ASP A 643 -26.34 -9.42 -31.52
N GLU A 644 -26.45 -9.76 -30.22
CA GLU A 644 -26.35 -8.77 -29.16
C GLU A 644 -24.95 -8.13 -29.07
N LEU A 645 -23.87 -8.92 -29.34
CA LEU A 645 -22.52 -8.36 -29.37
C LEU A 645 -22.38 -7.37 -30.55
N VAL A 646 -22.87 -7.69 -31.72
CA VAL A 646 -22.87 -6.80 -32.90
C VAL A 646 -23.65 -5.52 -32.61
N GLU A 647 -24.83 -5.62 -31.99
CA GLU A 647 -25.63 -4.45 -31.64
C GLU A 647 -24.94 -3.56 -30.62
N ASN A 648 -24.30 -4.15 -29.59
CA ASN A 648 -23.54 -3.41 -28.58
C ASN A 648 -22.31 -2.73 -29.18
N ILE A 649 -21.62 -3.35 -30.13
CA ILE A 649 -20.53 -2.73 -30.89
C ILE A 649 -21.05 -1.52 -31.68
N LYS A 650 -22.17 -1.67 -32.43
CA LYS A 650 -22.79 -0.56 -33.15
C LYS A 650 -23.28 0.55 -32.26
N ARG A 651 -23.82 0.22 -31.09
CA ARG A 651 -24.23 1.17 -30.05
C ARG A 651 -23.03 1.95 -29.52
N PHE A 652 -21.89 1.28 -29.30
CA PHE A 652 -20.65 1.94 -28.84
C PHE A 652 -20.12 2.91 -29.92
N ILE A 653 -20.09 2.49 -31.17
CA ILE A 653 -19.64 3.33 -32.30
C ILE A 653 -20.46 4.63 -32.40
N ARG A 654 -21.80 4.55 -32.20
CA ARG A 654 -22.70 5.70 -32.26
C ARG A 654 -22.72 6.54 -30.98
N SER A 655 -22.12 6.06 -29.89
CA SER A 655 -22.17 6.73 -28.59
C SER A 655 -21.22 7.93 -28.56
N ASP A 656 -21.69 9.05 -28.02
CA ASP A 656 -20.88 10.23 -27.64
C ASP A 656 -20.23 10.09 -26.25
N LYS A 657 -20.60 9.04 -25.49
CA LYS A 657 -20.15 8.80 -24.10
C LYS A 657 -18.94 7.86 -23.99
N ARG A 658 -18.23 7.59 -25.08
CA ARG A 658 -17.08 6.65 -25.07
C ARG A 658 -16.00 7.05 -24.07
N GLU A 659 -15.69 8.35 -24.01
CA GLU A 659 -14.72 8.89 -23.05
C GLU A 659 -15.21 8.77 -21.61
N GLU A 660 -16.49 9.05 -21.35
CA GLU A 660 -17.11 8.90 -20.04
C GLU A 660 -17.04 7.43 -19.57
N MET A 661 -17.34 6.47 -20.44
CA MET A 661 -17.21 5.03 -20.14
C MET A 661 -15.79 4.66 -19.74
N GLY A 662 -14.77 5.18 -20.41
CA GLY A 662 -13.38 4.96 -20.05
C GLY A 662 -13.01 5.54 -18.67
N LYS A 663 -13.46 6.77 -18.37
CA LYS A 663 -13.28 7.40 -17.06
C LYS A 663 -13.99 6.61 -15.96
N ASN A 664 -15.20 6.13 -16.23
CA ASN A 664 -15.97 5.32 -15.31
C ASN A 664 -15.29 3.96 -15.02
N ALA A 665 -14.72 3.33 -16.06
CA ALA A 665 -13.93 2.10 -15.88
C ALA A 665 -12.76 2.32 -14.92
N ARG A 666 -11.97 3.39 -15.13
CA ARG A 666 -10.83 3.74 -14.27
C ARG A 666 -11.28 4.04 -12.85
N LYS A 667 -12.29 4.88 -12.68
CA LYS A 667 -12.84 5.23 -11.38
C LYS A 667 -13.30 4.00 -10.60
N TYR A 668 -14.05 3.10 -11.27
CA TYR A 668 -14.52 1.87 -10.62
C TYR A 668 -13.35 0.97 -10.19
N TYR A 669 -12.29 0.90 -11.01
CA TYR A 669 -11.07 0.18 -10.65
C TYR A 669 -10.43 0.76 -9.37
N GLU A 670 -10.23 2.06 -9.31
CA GLU A 670 -9.62 2.74 -8.14
C GLU A 670 -10.45 2.56 -6.86
N GLU A 671 -11.77 2.57 -6.98
CA GLU A 671 -12.67 2.41 -5.83
C GLU A 671 -12.84 0.96 -5.36
N ASN A 672 -12.61 -0.05 -6.22
CA ASN A 672 -12.97 -1.44 -5.93
C ASN A 672 -11.86 -2.47 -6.12
N PHE A 673 -10.89 -2.22 -7.00
CA PHE A 673 -9.92 -3.23 -7.44
C PHE A 673 -8.45 -2.82 -7.27
N GLU A 674 -8.16 -1.67 -6.66
CA GLU A 674 -6.79 -1.22 -6.45
C GLU A 674 -6.02 -2.16 -5.50
N GLU A 675 -4.73 -2.41 -5.78
CA GLU A 675 -3.86 -3.30 -4.98
C GLU A 675 -3.85 -2.90 -3.50
N LYS A 676 -3.76 -1.61 -3.21
CA LYS A 676 -3.76 -1.11 -1.84
C LYS A 676 -5.02 -1.49 -1.08
N LEU A 677 -6.21 -1.33 -1.69
CA LEU A 677 -7.49 -1.73 -1.10
C LEU A 677 -7.54 -3.24 -0.86
N PHE A 678 -7.04 -4.02 -1.82
CA PHE A 678 -6.95 -5.48 -1.69
C PHE A 678 -6.07 -5.87 -0.51
N MET A 679 -4.86 -5.34 -0.42
CA MET A 679 -3.90 -5.69 0.63
C MET A 679 -4.38 -5.24 2.01
N ASP A 680 -4.97 -4.05 2.13
CA ASP A 680 -5.50 -3.55 3.41
C ASP A 680 -6.70 -4.41 3.90
N LYS A 681 -7.58 -4.83 3.00
CA LYS A 681 -8.66 -5.78 3.32
C LYS A 681 -8.10 -7.15 3.72
N LEU A 682 -7.13 -7.67 2.97
CA LEU A 682 -6.52 -8.97 3.27
C LEU A 682 -5.85 -8.97 4.66
N GLU A 683 -5.02 -7.97 4.97
CA GLU A 683 -4.36 -7.84 6.27
C GLU A 683 -5.36 -7.76 7.44
N SER A 684 -6.48 -7.08 7.24
CA SER A 684 -7.52 -6.97 8.28
C SER A 684 -8.19 -8.32 8.62
N ARG A 685 -7.89 -9.37 7.87
CA ARG A 685 -8.42 -10.74 8.07
C ARG A 685 -7.38 -11.68 8.70
N PHE A 686 -6.18 -11.22 8.93
CA PHE A 686 -5.12 -11.90 9.64
C PHE A 686 -5.07 -11.46 11.11
#